data_74a066dc51c1c4e160baef42c07e3cad
#
_entry.id   74a066dc51c1c4e160baef42c07e3cad
#
_cell.length_a   1.000
_cell.length_b   1.000
_cell.length_c   1.000
_cell.angle_alpha   90.00
_cell.angle_beta   90.00
_cell.angle_gamma   90.00
#
_symmetry.space_group_name_H-M   'P 1'
#
loop_
_entity.id
_entity.type
_entity.pdbx_description
1 polymer ?
#
loop_
_entity_poly.entity_id
_entity_poly.type
_entity_poly.pdbx_seq_one_letter_code
_entity_poly.pdbx_strand_id
1 'polypeptide(L)'
;MDTIIIKGLVPDTNYQFAVRAVNPHGPSPRSQPSDTVRTLRPEEAESGRYGHYVTNMGITMDDGFEDNLDLNISFEEVKPLPPTKGGHKKFLVESKMPSLSNRKTISRLAPPTLALLSRTTAALQPTPARQKGKSGMATMSRLFDMSCDETLCSADSFCVNDYTLGGSRCHCNLGKGGESCSEDIVIQYPQFFGHSYVTFEPLKNSYQSFQITLEFRAEAEDGLLLYCGENEHGRGDFMSLAVIQRSLQFRFNCGTGVAIILSGMKIKLGAWHTVVLHRDGVNGLLQLDSDTPVTGQSQGQYSKITFRTPLYLGGAPSTYWLVKATGTNRNFHGCVQSLAVNGKKIDMRPWPLGKALSGADVGECSSGICDEASCVNGGTCTAVKADSYICLCPLGFKGRHCENAFILTIPQFRESLRSYAAMPWPLEPQHYLSFTEFEITFRPDSGDGVLLYSYDTGSKDFLSINMAGGHVEFRFDCGSGTGILRSEDPLTLGQWHELHVSRTAKNGILQVDKQKVVDGMAEGGFTQIKCNTHIFIGGVPSYDDVKKNSGILKPFSGSIQKIVLNDRPVHMKHDFTSGVNVENAAHPCVGVPCAHGGSCQPRKEGYECDCPLGFEGLHCQKAVTEAIEIPQFMGRSYLTYDNPDILKRVSGSRSNAFMRFKTTAKDGLLMWRGDSPLRSNSDFISLGLRDGALVFSYNLGSGVATIMVNGSFSDGRWHRVKAVRDGQSGKITVDDYGARTGKSPGMMRQLNINGALYVGGMQEITLHTNRQYIGGLVGCISHFTLSTDYHISLVEDAVDGKNINTCGAK
;
A
#
# COMPACT_ATOMS: atom_id res chain seq x y z
N MET A 1 -4.62 -24.52 -6.40
CA MET A 1 -4.02 -24.81 -7.73
C MET A 1 -4.73 -26.03 -8.28
N ASP A 2 -5.49 -25.84 -9.32
CA ASP A 2 -6.21 -26.95 -9.94
C ASP A 2 -5.25 -27.67 -10.88
N THR A 3 -4.96 -28.92 -10.57
CA THR A 3 -4.04 -29.77 -11.33
C THR A 3 -4.85 -30.72 -12.17
N ILE A 4 -4.67 -30.71 -13.49
CA ILE A 4 -5.30 -31.63 -14.43
C ILE A 4 -4.27 -32.71 -14.82
N ILE A 5 -4.59 -33.99 -14.60
CA ILE A 5 -3.75 -35.11 -15.01
C ILE A 5 -4.22 -35.59 -16.36
N ILE A 6 -3.39 -35.50 -17.38
CA ILE A 6 -3.68 -35.97 -18.73
C ILE A 6 -3.04 -37.34 -18.88
N LYS A 7 -3.87 -38.34 -19.15
CA LYS A 7 -3.45 -39.75 -19.33
C LYS A 7 -3.54 -40.16 -20.81
N GLY A 8 -2.82 -41.22 -21.20
CA GLY A 8 -2.87 -41.79 -22.55
C GLY A 8 -1.99 -41.10 -23.59
N LEU A 9 -1.04 -40.28 -23.15
CA LEU A 9 -0.06 -39.66 -24.02
C LEU A 9 0.92 -40.72 -24.56
N VAL A 10 1.32 -40.58 -25.84
CA VAL A 10 2.28 -41.49 -26.48
C VAL A 10 3.67 -41.18 -25.93
N PRO A 11 4.47 -42.18 -25.52
CA PRO A 11 5.83 -42.01 -25.07
C PRO A 11 6.73 -41.35 -26.14
N ASP A 12 7.81 -40.69 -25.73
CA ASP A 12 8.81 -40.04 -26.59
C ASP A 12 8.20 -39.06 -27.60
N THR A 13 7.15 -38.37 -27.24
CA THR A 13 6.42 -37.44 -28.11
C THR A 13 6.33 -36.05 -27.52
N ASN A 14 6.49 -35.06 -28.39
CA ASN A 14 6.35 -33.64 -27.99
C ASN A 14 4.88 -33.21 -28.05
N TYR A 15 4.39 -32.59 -26.97
CA TYR A 15 3.03 -32.09 -26.83
C TYR A 15 3.03 -30.57 -26.47
N GLN A 16 2.05 -29.88 -26.99
CA GLN A 16 1.65 -28.53 -26.54
C GLN A 16 0.17 -28.60 -26.20
N PHE A 17 -0.20 -27.96 -25.11
CA PHE A 17 -1.56 -27.96 -24.60
C PHE A 17 -2.18 -26.58 -24.72
N ALA A 18 -3.45 -26.52 -25.11
CA ALA A 18 -4.24 -25.30 -25.06
C ALA A 18 -5.60 -25.63 -24.43
N VAL A 19 -6.10 -24.72 -23.63
CA VAL A 19 -7.37 -24.92 -22.89
C VAL A 19 -8.46 -24.06 -23.51
N ARG A 20 -9.68 -24.60 -23.49
CA ARG A 20 -10.88 -23.93 -23.95
C ARG A 20 -12.02 -24.26 -22.99
N ALA A 21 -12.68 -23.23 -22.47
CA ALA A 21 -13.88 -23.43 -21.69
C ALA A 21 -15.10 -23.59 -22.60
N VAL A 22 -16.00 -24.51 -22.29
CA VAL A 22 -17.23 -24.73 -23.04
C VAL A 22 -18.43 -24.51 -22.09
N ASN A 23 -19.32 -23.62 -22.45
CA ASN A 23 -20.57 -23.40 -21.74
C ASN A 23 -21.77 -23.65 -22.67
N PRO A 24 -23.04 -23.56 -22.19
CA PRO A 24 -24.22 -23.76 -23.03
C PRO A 24 -24.36 -22.82 -24.25
N HIS A 25 -23.61 -21.74 -24.26
CA HIS A 25 -23.63 -20.74 -25.36
C HIS A 25 -22.50 -20.95 -26.37
N GLY A 26 -21.61 -21.88 -26.09
CA GLY A 26 -20.51 -22.25 -26.98
C GLY A 26 -19.12 -22.24 -26.33
N PRO A 27 -18.09 -22.60 -27.07
CA PRO A 27 -16.74 -22.66 -26.61
C PRO A 27 -16.09 -21.26 -26.56
N SER A 28 -15.32 -20.97 -25.51
CA SER A 28 -14.47 -19.78 -25.44
C SER A 28 -13.37 -19.79 -26.52
N PRO A 29 -12.70 -18.66 -26.77
CA PRO A 29 -11.43 -18.66 -27.50
C PRO A 29 -10.43 -19.61 -26.82
N ARG A 30 -9.50 -20.17 -27.58
CA ARG A 30 -8.45 -21.03 -27.05
C ARG A 30 -7.42 -20.21 -26.28
N SER A 31 -6.89 -20.76 -25.20
CA SER A 31 -5.72 -20.19 -24.54
C SER A 31 -4.51 -20.22 -25.48
N GLN A 32 -3.47 -19.46 -25.16
CA GLN A 32 -2.16 -19.63 -25.80
C GLN A 32 -1.69 -21.08 -25.56
N PRO A 33 -1.01 -21.72 -26.54
CA PRO A 33 -0.41 -23.03 -26.34
C PRO A 33 0.63 -22.99 -25.21
N SER A 34 0.72 -24.05 -24.43
CA SER A 34 1.81 -24.22 -23.46
C SER A 34 3.17 -24.33 -24.16
N ASP A 35 4.23 -24.26 -23.37
CA ASP A 35 5.55 -24.71 -23.82
C ASP A 35 5.49 -26.19 -24.24
N THR A 36 6.41 -26.57 -25.13
CA THR A 36 6.50 -27.94 -25.63
C THR A 36 7.03 -28.88 -24.53
N VAL A 37 6.25 -29.87 -24.15
CA VAL A 37 6.63 -30.92 -23.19
C VAL A 37 6.81 -32.21 -23.93
N ARG A 38 7.92 -32.94 -23.70
CA ARG A 38 8.18 -34.27 -24.25
C ARG A 38 7.87 -35.32 -23.21
N THR A 39 7.07 -36.31 -23.57
CA THR A 39 6.83 -37.47 -22.73
C THR A 39 8.08 -38.38 -22.64
N LEU A 40 8.29 -38.98 -21.46
CA LEU A 40 9.43 -39.86 -21.21
C LEU A 40 9.45 -41.06 -22.16
N ARG A 41 10.62 -41.60 -22.45
CA ARG A 41 10.77 -42.90 -23.12
C ARG A 41 10.37 -44.04 -22.17
N PRO A 42 9.90 -45.16 -22.69
CA PRO A 42 9.54 -46.32 -21.86
C PRO A 42 10.69 -46.74 -20.92
N GLU A 43 11.93 -46.70 -21.41
CA GLU A 43 13.15 -47.08 -20.66
C GLU A 43 13.50 -46.08 -19.54
N GLU A 44 13.10 -44.81 -19.66
CA GLU A 44 13.30 -43.76 -18.65
C GLU A 44 12.26 -43.84 -17.53
N ALA A 45 11.05 -44.36 -17.83
CA ALA A 45 9.96 -44.51 -16.88
C ALA A 45 10.20 -45.67 -15.90
N GLU A 46 10.94 -46.69 -16.28
CA GLU A 46 11.28 -47.86 -15.45
C GLU A 46 12.45 -47.60 -14.49
N SER A 47 13.25 -46.59 -14.72
CA SER A 47 14.46 -46.30 -13.93
C SER A 47 14.22 -45.65 -12.56
N GLY A 48 12.98 -45.33 -12.20
CA GLY A 48 12.58 -44.79 -10.88
C GLY A 48 13.27 -43.52 -10.41
N ARG A 49 14.01 -42.84 -11.28
CA ARG A 49 14.81 -41.64 -10.93
C ARG A 49 14.10 -40.31 -11.11
N TYR A 50 12.90 -40.29 -11.65
CA TYR A 50 12.15 -39.06 -11.85
C TYR A 50 10.78 -39.17 -11.18
N GLY A 51 10.58 -38.40 -10.14
CA GLY A 51 9.28 -38.18 -9.51
C GLY A 51 8.28 -37.62 -10.54
N HIS A 52 7.01 -37.80 -10.28
CA HIS A 52 5.92 -37.35 -11.11
C HIS A 52 6.14 -35.91 -11.59
N TYR A 53 6.27 -35.68 -12.91
CA TYR A 53 6.24 -34.37 -13.48
C TYR A 53 4.83 -33.81 -13.41
N VAL A 54 4.58 -32.98 -12.42
CA VAL A 54 3.43 -32.09 -12.37
C VAL A 54 3.79 -30.86 -13.21
N THR A 55 3.32 -30.77 -14.44
CA THR A 55 3.36 -29.53 -15.19
C THR A 55 2.32 -28.60 -14.60
N ASN A 56 2.75 -27.65 -13.76
CA ASN A 56 1.93 -26.52 -13.34
C ASN A 56 1.65 -25.67 -14.59
N MET A 57 0.54 -25.90 -15.29
CA MET A 57 -0.05 -24.89 -16.11
C MET A 57 -0.63 -23.85 -15.16
N GLY A 58 -0.01 -22.66 -15.10
CA GLY A 58 -0.57 -21.52 -14.40
C GLY A 58 -1.82 -21.01 -15.11
N ILE A 59 -2.93 -21.70 -14.91
CA ILE A 59 -4.25 -21.11 -15.09
C ILE A 59 -4.52 -20.41 -13.76
N THR A 60 -4.34 -19.11 -13.72
CA THR A 60 -4.85 -18.26 -12.66
C THR A 60 -6.38 -18.28 -12.75
N MET A 61 -6.99 -19.31 -12.20
CA MET A 61 -8.33 -19.20 -11.66
C MET A 61 -8.19 -18.71 -10.24
N ASP A 62 -8.83 -17.59 -9.92
CA ASP A 62 -8.91 -17.05 -8.58
C ASP A 62 -9.26 -18.15 -7.57
N ASP A 63 -8.54 -18.20 -6.47
CA ASP A 63 -8.70 -19.12 -5.36
C ASP A 63 -10.18 -19.23 -4.94
N GLY A 64 -10.81 -20.37 -5.11
CA GLY A 64 -12.12 -20.58 -4.50
C GLY A 64 -12.99 -21.71 -5.02
N PHE A 65 -12.46 -22.78 -5.55
CA PHE A 65 -13.25 -24.01 -5.77
C PHE A 65 -12.51 -25.25 -5.26
N GLU A 66 -12.65 -25.55 -3.98
CA GLU A 66 -12.63 -26.92 -3.49
C GLU A 66 -14.10 -27.31 -3.31
N ASP A 67 -14.59 -28.20 -4.15
CA ASP A 67 -15.35 -29.43 -3.90
C ASP A 67 -16.10 -29.89 -5.14
N ASN A 68 -15.73 -31.13 -5.58
CA ASN A 68 -16.53 -32.06 -6.43
C ASN A 68 -17.23 -31.47 -7.66
N LEU A 69 -16.45 -31.10 -8.64
CA LEU A 69 -16.86 -31.06 -10.02
C LEU A 69 -16.31 -32.31 -10.72
N ASP A 70 -17.18 -33.30 -10.97
CA ASP A 70 -16.91 -34.37 -11.95
C ASP A 70 -16.76 -33.70 -13.33
N LEU A 71 -15.52 -33.36 -13.66
CA LEU A 71 -15.12 -32.88 -14.98
C LEU A 71 -15.11 -34.08 -15.92
N ASN A 72 -16.20 -34.32 -16.65
CA ASN A 72 -16.19 -35.18 -17.79
C ASN A 72 -15.39 -34.55 -18.93
N ILE A 73 -14.10 -34.91 -18.99
CA ILE A 73 -13.20 -34.50 -20.07
C ILE A 73 -13.41 -35.50 -21.21
N SER A 74 -14.05 -35.05 -22.30
CA SER A 74 -14.13 -35.80 -23.53
C SER A 74 -12.95 -35.47 -24.42
N PHE A 75 -12.20 -36.50 -24.84
CA PHE A 75 -11.10 -36.33 -25.80
C PHE A 75 -11.65 -36.57 -27.21
N GLU A 76 -11.54 -35.63 -28.11
CA GLU A 76 -11.61 -35.88 -29.52
C GLU A 76 -10.20 -36.08 -30.06
N GLU A 77 -9.94 -37.29 -30.53
CA GLU A 77 -8.71 -37.63 -31.24
C GLU A 77 -8.75 -36.98 -32.64
N VAL A 78 -7.95 -35.92 -32.80
CA VAL A 78 -7.74 -35.34 -34.13
C VAL A 78 -6.86 -36.29 -34.94
N LYS A 79 -7.41 -36.88 -36.02
CA LYS A 79 -6.66 -37.74 -36.93
C LYS A 79 -5.31 -37.13 -37.28
N PRO A 80 -4.23 -37.92 -37.20
CA PRO A 80 -2.89 -37.43 -37.47
C PRO A 80 -2.76 -36.97 -38.93
N LEU A 81 -2.31 -35.74 -39.10
CA LEU A 81 -1.76 -35.28 -40.36
C LEU A 81 -0.46 -36.06 -40.66
N PRO A 82 -0.15 -36.39 -41.92
CA PRO A 82 1.05 -37.17 -42.25
C PRO A 82 2.32 -36.49 -41.71
N PRO A 83 3.34 -37.26 -41.31
CA PRO A 83 4.49 -36.71 -40.59
C PRO A 83 5.37 -35.86 -41.50
N THR A 84 5.37 -34.58 -41.23
CA THR A 84 6.48 -33.71 -41.58
C THR A 84 7.59 -33.90 -40.53
N LYS A 85 8.81 -34.13 -40.99
CA LYS A 85 10.00 -34.38 -40.19
C LYS A 85 10.13 -33.28 -39.10
N GLY A 86 9.84 -33.65 -37.83
CA GLY A 86 9.86 -32.73 -36.72
C GLY A 86 8.52 -32.71 -35.97
N GLY A 87 8.00 -33.87 -35.60
CA GLY A 87 6.62 -34.06 -35.17
C GLY A 87 6.23 -33.41 -33.85
N HIS A 88 5.55 -32.30 -33.93
CA HIS A 88 4.75 -31.76 -32.83
C HIS A 88 3.30 -32.21 -32.98
N LYS A 89 2.78 -32.98 -32.04
CA LYS A 89 1.34 -33.30 -31.99
C LYS A 89 0.64 -32.26 -31.09
N LYS A 90 -0.38 -31.58 -31.63
CA LYS A 90 -1.23 -30.66 -30.90
C LYS A 90 -2.46 -31.40 -30.39
N PHE A 91 -2.70 -31.36 -29.07
CA PHE A 91 -3.93 -31.86 -28.46
C PHE A 91 -4.77 -30.68 -27.99
N LEU A 92 -6.06 -30.80 -28.19
CA LEU A 92 -7.07 -29.88 -27.69
C LEU A 92 -7.78 -30.51 -26.51
N VAL A 93 -7.74 -29.86 -25.37
CA VAL A 93 -8.54 -30.26 -24.20
C VAL A 93 -9.78 -29.35 -24.17
N GLU A 94 -10.95 -29.95 -24.40
CA GLU A 94 -12.22 -29.26 -24.23
C GLU A 94 -12.85 -29.70 -22.91
N SER A 95 -13.05 -28.78 -21.96
CA SER A 95 -13.85 -29.05 -20.77
C SER A 95 -15.29 -28.62 -21.02
N LYS A 96 -16.22 -29.58 -21.01
CA LYS A 96 -17.67 -29.30 -20.99
C LYS A 96 -18.08 -29.18 -19.54
N MET A 97 -18.53 -27.97 -19.13
CA MET A 97 -19.34 -27.88 -17.91
C MET A 97 -20.58 -28.75 -18.09
N PRO A 98 -20.99 -29.56 -17.07
CA PRO A 98 -22.19 -30.32 -17.16
C PRO A 98 -23.34 -29.39 -17.46
N SER A 99 -23.99 -29.61 -18.61
CA SER A 99 -25.24 -28.92 -18.90
C SER A 99 -26.21 -29.33 -17.79
N LEU A 100 -26.69 -28.35 -17.04
CA LEU A 100 -27.91 -28.54 -16.26
C LEU A 100 -29.02 -28.92 -17.27
N SER A 101 -29.12 -30.23 -17.53
CA SER A 101 -30.11 -30.79 -18.42
C SER A 101 -31.49 -30.43 -17.89
N ASN A 102 -32.29 -29.80 -18.72
CA ASN A 102 -33.70 -29.49 -18.55
C ASN A 102 -34.08 -28.26 -17.70
N ARG A 103 -33.22 -27.23 -17.60
CA ARG A 103 -33.76 -25.90 -17.40
C ARG A 103 -33.73 -25.17 -18.74
N LYS A 104 -34.89 -25.06 -19.38
CA LYS A 104 -35.11 -24.03 -20.40
C LYS A 104 -34.55 -22.76 -19.82
N THR A 105 -33.47 -22.37 -20.31
CA THR A 105 -32.65 -21.25 -19.97
C THR A 105 -33.51 -20.04 -19.63
N ILE A 106 -33.53 -19.70 -18.37
CA ILE A 106 -33.69 -18.32 -17.98
C ILE A 106 -32.33 -17.68 -18.29
N SER A 107 -32.00 -17.70 -19.55
CA SER A 107 -30.80 -17.06 -20.04
C SER A 107 -31.17 -15.63 -20.34
N ARG A 108 -31.15 -14.87 -19.42
CA ARG A 108 -31.06 -13.42 -19.51
C ARG A 108 -31.67 -12.88 -18.24
N LEU A 109 -30.95 -12.16 -17.55
CA LEU A 109 -31.09 -11.36 -16.35
C LEU A 109 -32.43 -10.56 -16.21
N ALA A 110 -33.45 -10.85 -16.98
CA ALA A 110 -34.77 -10.30 -16.81
C ALA A 110 -35.56 -11.12 -15.77
N PRO A 111 -36.13 -10.49 -14.76
CA PRO A 111 -37.02 -11.16 -13.83
C PRO A 111 -38.09 -11.95 -14.60
N PRO A 112 -38.44 -13.17 -14.20
CA PRO A 112 -39.47 -13.97 -14.91
C PRO A 112 -40.82 -13.26 -15.07
N THR A 113 -41.16 -12.32 -14.20
CA THR A 113 -42.32 -11.45 -14.26
C THR A 113 -42.34 -10.52 -15.47
N LEU A 114 -41.16 -10.00 -15.89
CA LEU A 114 -41.07 -9.11 -17.05
C LEU A 114 -41.22 -9.88 -18.36
N ALA A 115 -40.64 -11.09 -18.44
CA ALA A 115 -40.84 -11.96 -19.61
C ALA A 115 -42.30 -12.43 -19.78
N LEU A 116 -43.03 -12.61 -18.67
CA LEU A 116 -44.48 -12.91 -18.69
C LEU A 116 -45.31 -11.72 -19.12
N LEU A 117 -45.01 -10.51 -18.65
CA LEU A 117 -45.71 -9.29 -19.03
C LEU A 117 -45.48 -8.94 -20.51
N SER A 118 -44.28 -9.12 -21.03
CA SER A 118 -44.01 -8.89 -22.45
C SER A 118 -44.69 -9.92 -23.37
N ARG A 119 -44.86 -11.19 -22.91
CA ARG A 119 -45.58 -12.22 -23.66
C ARG A 119 -47.10 -12.03 -23.64
N THR A 120 -47.66 -11.55 -22.53
CA THR A 120 -49.08 -11.25 -22.44
C THR A 120 -49.49 -10.02 -23.25
N THR A 121 -48.63 -9.02 -23.34
CA THR A 121 -48.88 -7.86 -24.21
C THR A 121 -48.77 -8.21 -25.69
N ALA A 122 -47.88 -9.12 -26.08
CA ALA A 122 -47.79 -9.59 -27.49
C ALA A 122 -48.97 -10.49 -27.93
N ALA A 123 -49.64 -11.17 -26.98
CA ALA A 123 -50.80 -12.04 -27.27
C ALA A 123 -52.13 -11.30 -27.40
N LEU A 124 -52.17 -9.99 -27.12
CA LEU A 124 -53.37 -9.16 -27.19
C LEU A 124 -53.33 -8.11 -28.34
N GLN A 125 -52.73 -8.44 -29.47
CA GLN A 125 -52.94 -7.64 -30.67
C GLN A 125 -54.38 -7.83 -31.14
N PRO A 126 -55.25 -6.81 -31.13
CA PRO A 126 -56.61 -6.94 -31.63
C PRO A 126 -56.56 -7.02 -33.15
N THR A 127 -57.15 -8.03 -33.71
CA THR A 127 -57.62 -8.04 -35.11
C THR A 127 -58.43 -6.76 -35.38
N PRO A 128 -58.29 -6.13 -36.56
CA PRO A 128 -58.98 -4.89 -36.86
C PRO A 128 -60.50 -5.07 -36.82
N ALA A 129 -61.14 -4.57 -35.77
CA ALA A 129 -62.53 -4.55 -35.65
C ALA A 129 -63.13 -3.34 -36.44
N ARG A 130 -64.01 -3.66 -37.30
CA ARG A 130 -64.90 -2.75 -38.07
C ARG A 130 -65.39 -1.57 -37.22
N GLN A 131 -65.24 -0.37 -37.75
CA GLN A 131 -65.84 0.86 -37.24
C GLN A 131 -67.31 0.70 -36.97
N LYS A 132 -67.82 0.98 -35.79
CA LYS A 132 -69.12 1.63 -35.50
C LYS A 132 -69.15 2.01 -34.00
N GLY A 133 -69.49 3.31 -33.79
CA GLY A 133 -70.16 3.78 -32.58
C GLY A 133 -69.34 4.44 -31.50
N LYS A 134 -69.41 5.72 -31.40
CA LYS A 134 -68.93 6.62 -30.32
C LYS A 134 -69.49 6.20 -28.98
N SER A 135 -68.66 6.06 -27.97
CA SER A 135 -68.62 6.74 -26.65
C SER A 135 -67.95 5.90 -25.58
N GLY A 136 -67.12 6.52 -24.85
CA GLY A 136 -66.80 6.07 -23.49
C GLY A 136 -65.67 5.07 -23.26
N MET A 137 -64.54 5.10 -23.99
CA MET A 137 -63.39 4.23 -23.70
C MET A 137 -62.05 4.92 -23.89
N ALA A 138 -61.94 6.13 -23.31
CA ALA A 138 -60.65 6.89 -23.37
C ALA A 138 -59.63 6.51 -22.31
N THR A 139 -60.01 5.63 -21.37
CA THR A 139 -59.10 5.24 -20.27
C THR A 139 -58.41 3.87 -20.46
N MET A 140 -58.89 3.01 -21.34
CA MET A 140 -58.27 1.69 -21.56
C MET A 140 -57.20 1.67 -22.68
N SER A 141 -57.28 2.59 -23.63
CA SER A 141 -56.29 2.64 -24.72
C SER A 141 -54.90 3.09 -24.26
N ARG A 142 -54.78 3.87 -23.16
CA ARG A 142 -53.49 4.30 -22.60
C ARG A 142 -52.71 3.20 -21.92
N LEU A 143 -53.32 2.12 -21.50
CA LEU A 143 -52.61 0.96 -20.87
C LEU A 143 -51.93 0.10 -21.90
N PHE A 144 -52.28 0.17 -23.17
CA PHE A 144 -51.70 -0.63 -24.25
C PHE A 144 -50.62 0.11 -25.06
N ASP A 145 -50.50 1.42 -24.88
CA ASP A 145 -49.51 2.26 -25.57
C ASP A 145 -48.17 2.41 -24.79
N MET A 146 -48.07 1.75 -23.63
CA MET A 146 -46.84 1.76 -22.84
C MET A 146 -45.85 0.70 -23.38
N SER A 147 -45.18 0.99 -24.45
CA SER A 147 -44.08 0.17 -24.97
C SER A 147 -42.74 0.79 -24.65
N CYS A 148 -41.82 -0.06 -24.20
CA CYS A 148 -40.42 0.36 -24.14
C CYS A 148 -39.91 0.77 -25.52
N ASP A 149 -39.35 1.95 -25.63
CA ASP A 149 -38.58 2.37 -26.80
C ASP A 149 -37.10 1.95 -26.54
N GLU A 150 -36.64 0.90 -27.20
CA GLU A 150 -35.28 0.36 -27.07
C GLU A 150 -34.20 1.39 -27.44
N THR A 151 -34.57 2.45 -28.15
CA THR A 151 -33.64 3.53 -28.54
C THR A 151 -33.30 4.48 -27.39
N LEU A 152 -34.04 4.48 -26.31
CA LEU A 152 -33.85 5.36 -25.15
C LEU A 152 -32.84 4.80 -24.15
N CYS A 153 -32.65 3.48 -24.09
CA CYS A 153 -31.75 2.83 -23.14
C CYS A 153 -30.40 2.49 -23.78
N SER A 154 -29.32 2.62 -23.02
CA SER A 154 -27.97 2.23 -23.49
C SER A 154 -27.88 0.72 -23.78
N ALA A 155 -26.85 0.30 -24.53
CA ALA A 155 -26.65 -1.09 -24.90
C ALA A 155 -26.49 -2.04 -23.70
N ASP A 156 -26.03 -1.53 -22.54
CA ASP A 156 -25.81 -2.26 -21.28
C ASP A 156 -27.00 -2.19 -20.33
N SER A 157 -28.18 -1.91 -20.84
CA SER A 157 -29.40 -1.79 -20.04
C SER A 157 -30.59 -2.34 -20.82
N PHE A 158 -31.74 -2.49 -20.17
CA PHE A 158 -32.97 -2.89 -20.83
C PHE A 158 -34.17 -2.05 -20.33
N CYS A 159 -35.11 -1.82 -21.22
CA CYS A 159 -36.28 -1.07 -20.89
C CYS A 159 -37.33 -1.92 -20.16
N VAL A 160 -37.94 -1.35 -19.12
CA VAL A 160 -39.03 -1.95 -18.33
C VAL A 160 -40.23 -1.01 -18.33
N ASN A 161 -41.45 -1.56 -18.49
CA ASN A 161 -42.65 -0.82 -18.26
C ASN A 161 -42.90 -0.61 -16.77
N ASP A 162 -43.03 0.64 -16.34
CA ASP A 162 -43.34 1.00 -14.96
C ASP A 162 -44.80 1.42 -14.86
N TYR A 163 -45.65 0.50 -14.44
CA TYR A 163 -47.07 0.71 -14.31
C TYR A 163 -47.43 1.68 -13.17
N THR A 164 -46.50 1.94 -12.24
CA THR A 164 -46.75 2.88 -11.13
C THR A 164 -46.55 4.32 -11.56
N LEU A 165 -45.59 4.56 -12.44
CA LEU A 165 -45.32 5.88 -13.03
C LEU A 165 -46.08 6.13 -14.32
N GLY A 166 -46.71 5.11 -14.90
CA GLY A 166 -47.48 5.21 -16.15
C GLY A 166 -46.58 5.39 -17.38
N GLY A 167 -45.37 4.88 -17.40
CA GLY A 167 -44.39 4.98 -18.48
C GLY A 167 -43.43 3.81 -18.57
N SER A 168 -42.30 4.02 -19.22
CA SER A 168 -41.20 3.09 -19.29
C SER A 168 -39.95 3.70 -18.66
N ARG A 169 -39.07 2.86 -18.13
CA ARG A 169 -37.75 3.27 -17.62
C ARG A 169 -36.67 2.27 -18.02
N CYS A 170 -35.42 2.75 -18.05
CA CYS A 170 -34.30 1.86 -18.25
C CYS A 170 -33.94 1.18 -16.94
N HIS A 171 -33.59 -0.11 -17.01
CA HIS A 171 -33.06 -0.91 -15.90
C HIS A 171 -31.56 -1.01 -16.06
N CYS A 172 -30.85 -0.29 -15.23
CA CYS A 172 -29.43 -0.09 -15.38
C CYS A 172 -28.61 -1.22 -14.73
N ASN A 173 -27.59 -1.71 -15.42
CA ASN A 173 -26.61 -2.63 -14.83
C ASN A 173 -25.79 -1.95 -13.72
N LEU A 174 -25.20 -2.74 -12.85
CA LEU A 174 -24.37 -2.26 -11.75
C LEU A 174 -23.24 -1.35 -12.27
N GLY A 175 -23.09 -0.17 -11.68
CA GLY A 175 -22.10 0.83 -12.07
C GLY A 175 -22.57 1.75 -13.21
N LYS A 176 -23.81 1.60 -13.68
CA LYS A 176 -24.46 2.48 -14.67
C LYS A 176 -25.67 3.19 -14.06
N GLY A 177 -25.91 4.42 -14.49
CA GLY A 177 -27.01 5.24 -14.01
C GLY A 177 -27.48 6.28 -15.00
N GLY A 178 -28.32 7.21 -14.54
CA GLY A 178 -29.03 8.17 -15.40
C GLY A 178 -30.28 7.57 -16.03
N GLU A 179 -31.13 8.40 -16.62
CA GLU A 179 -32.39 7.95 -17.22
C GLU A 179 -32.24 6.93 -18.35
N SER A 180 -31.12 7.00 -19.09
CA SER A 180 -30.77 6.08 -20.19
C SER A 180 -29.72 5.06 -19.82
N CYS A 181 -29.23 5.00 -18.57
CA CYS A 181 -28.13 4.16 -18.10
C CYS A 181 -26.80 4.41 -18.83
N SER A 182 -26.58 5.61 -19.34
CA SER A 182 -25.35 5.98 -20.06
C SER A 182 -24.26 6.56 -19.14
N GLU A 183 -24.61 6.90 -17.92
CA GLU A 183 -23.69 7.51 -16.96
C GLU A 183 -22.95 6.44 -16.13
N ASP A 184 -21.63 6.61 -15.97
CA ASP A 184 -20.86 5.75 -15.06
C ASP A 184 -21.04 6.26 -13.63
N ILE A 185 -21.48 5.38 -12.74
CA ILE A 185 -21.61 5.64 -11.30
C ILE A 185 -20.56 4.86 -10.54
N VAL A 186 -19.77 5.57 -9.74
CA VAL A 186 -18.86 4.94 -8.78
C VAL A 186 -19.65 4.59 -7.52
N ILE A 187 -19.98 3.33 -7.34
CA ILE A 187 -20.75 2.84 -6.20
C ILE A 187 -19.79 2.47 -5.08
N GLN A 188 -19.84 3.21 -3.98
CA GLN A 188 -19.09 2.93 -2.74
C GLN A 188 -20.06 2.58 -1.61
N TYR A 189 -21.15 3.30 -1.50
CA TYR A 189 -22.25 3.10 -0.55
C TYR A 189 -23.55 2.90 -1.32
N PRO A 190 -23.95 1.64 -1.63
CA PRO A 190 -25.07 1.37 -2.51
C PRO A 190 -26.37 1.95 -1.99
N GLN A 191 -27.09 2.65 -2.88
CA GLN A 191 -28.45 3.14 -2.69
C GLN A 191 -29.43 2.25 -3.46
N PHE A 192 -30.49 1.86 -2.80
CA PHE A 192 -31.55 0.99 -3.33
C PHE A 192 -32.87 1.73 -3.42
N PHE A 193 -33.65 1.48 -4.48
CA PHE A 193 -34.88 2.22 -4.80
C PHE A 193 -36.12 1.34 -4.75
N GLY A 194 -36.11 0.22 -4.02
CA GLY A 194 -37.26 -0.68 -3.88
C GLY A 194 -37.40 -1.70 -5.02
N HIS A 195 -36.55 -1.64 -6.04
CA HIS A 195 -36.45 -2.58 -7.16
C HIS A 195 -35.01 -2.96 -7.48
N SER A 196 -34.07 -2.37 -6.78
CA SER A 196 -32.63 -2.55 -6.92
C SER A 196 -32.14 -3.79 -6.17
N TYR A 197 -30.97 -4.31 -6.57
CA TYR A 197 -30.24 -5.35 -5.84
C TYR A 197 -28.76 -5.40 -6.26
N VAL A 198 -27.94 -5.94 -5.38
CA VAL A 198 -26.51 -6.25 -5.65
C VAL A 198 -26.25 -7.71 -5.28
N THR A 199 -25.36 -8.38 -5.99
CA THR A 199 -24.97 -9.76 -5.73
C THR A 199 -23.49 -9.87 -5.37
N PHE A 200 -23.20 -10.74 -4.40
CA PHE A 200 -21.85 -11.15 -4.00
C PHE A 200 -21.71 -12.65 -4.13
N GLU A 201 -20.49 -13.17 -3.96
CA GLU A 201 -20.30 -14.63 -3.88
C GLU A 201 -21.20 -15.27 -2.82
N PRO A 202 -21.58 -16.55 -3.03
CA PRO A 202 -22.28 -17.31 -2.00
C PRO A 202 -21.53 -17.34 -0.68
N LEU A 203 -22.23 -17.45 0.43
CA LEU A 203 -21.60 -17.53 1.76
C LEU A 203 -20.77 -18.80 1.89
N LYS A 204 -19.45 -18.65 1.79
CA LYS A 204 -18.47 -19.74 1.94
C LYS A 204 -18.19 -20.02 3.43
N ASN A 205 -17.90 -21.28 3.79
CA ASN A 205 -17.55 -21.69 5.17
C ASN A 205 -18.61 -21.29 6.22
N SER A 206 -19.87 -21.18 5.82
CA SER A 206 -20.98 -20.70 6.65
C SER A 206 -22.07 -21.76 6.87
N TYR A 207 -21.78 -23.02 6.58
CA TYR A 207 -22.75 -24.13 6.67
C TYR A 207 -23.25 -24.37 8.10
N GLN A 208 -22.33 -24.37 9.07
CA GLN A 208 -22.63 -24.62 10.47
C GLN A 208 -22.94 -23.33 11.22
N SER A 209 -22.16 -22.30 11.02
CA SER A 209 -22.30 -21.02 11.70
C SER A 209 -21.90 -19.86 10.80
N PHE A 210 -22.49 -18.68 11.01
CA PHE A 210 -22.08 -17.44 10.42
C PHE A 210 -22.47 -16.23 11.28
N GLN A 211 -21.75 -15.14 11.10
CA GLN A 211 -22.08 -13.83 11.66
C GLN A 211 -22.10 -12.80 10.54
N ILE A 212 -23.15 -12.01 10.44
CA ILE A 212 -23.28 -10.90 9.51
C ILE A 212 -23.53 -9.63 10.29
N THR A 213 -22.76 -8.58 9.97
CA THR A 213 -22.98 -7.23 10.49
C THR A 213 -23.29 -6.32 9.32
N LEU A 214 -24.38 -5.57 9.40
CA LEU A 214 -24.86 -4.69 8.35
C LEU A 214 -25.25 -3.33 8.94
N GLU A 215 -24.72 -2.24 8.33
CA GLU A 215 -25.15 -0.87 8.62
C GLU A 215 -26.01 -0.36 7.47
N PHE A 216 -27.26 0.04 7.77
CA PHE A 216 -28.23 0.43 6.79
C PHE A 216 -29.10 1.61 7.26
N ARG A 217 -29.68 2.35 6.31
CA ARG A 217 -30.67 3.40 6.54
C ARG A 217 -31.88 3.09 5.67
N ALA A 218 -33.01 2.77 6.27
CA ALA A 218 -34.23 2.47 5.54
C ALA A 218 -35.07 3.73 5.30
N GLU A 219 -35.63 3.83 4.10
CA GLU A 219 -36.53 4.90 3.68
C GLU A 219 -37.97 4.39 3.47
N ALA A 220 -38.17 3.07 3.49
CA ALA A 220 -39.47 2.42 3.42
C ALA A 220 -39.71 1.45 4.58
N GLU A 221 -40.95 1.17 4.91
CA GLU A 221 -41.39 0.32 6.02
C GLU A 221 -41.16 -1.18 5.75
N ASP A 222 -41.09 -1.55 4.45
CA ASP A 222 -40.95 -2.94 4.01
C ASP A 222 -39.86 -3.07 2.95
N GLY A 223 -39.03 -4.12 3.03
CA GLY A 223 -38.05 -4.43 2.02
C GLY A 223 -37.08 -5.53 2.39
N LEU A 224 -36.63 -6.31 1.41
CA LEU A 224 -35.66 -7.37 1.56
C LEU A 224 -34.23 -6.77 1.60
N LEU A 225 -33.54 -6.93 2.74
CA LEU A 225 -32.15 -6.49 2.92
C LEU A 225 -31.15 -7.54 2.45
N LEU A 226 -31.30 -8.79 2.89
CA LEU A 226 -30.37 -9.88 2.57
C LEU A 226 -31.11 -11.17 2.22
N TYR A 227 -30.60 -11.90 1.25
CA TYR A 227 -31.01 -13.28 0.96
C TYR A 227 -29.82 -14.10 0.45
N CYS A 228 -29.72 -15.33 0.95
CA CYS A 228 -28.83 -16.36 0.42
C CYS A 228 -29.47 -17.72 0.72
N GLY A 229 -29.50 -18.65 -0.25
CA GLY A 229 -30.14 -19.92 -0.05
C GLY A 229 -29.69 -21.00 -1.03
N GLU A 230 -30.34 -22.15 -0.98
CA GLU A 230 -30.07 -23.25 -1.88
C GLU A 230 -30.55 -22.97 -3.32
N ASN A 231 -31.61 -22.17 -3.47
CA ASN A 231 -32.18 -21.80 -4.76
C ASN A 231 -32.88 -20.43 -4.73
N GLU A 232 -33.16 -19.90 -5.91
CA GLU A 232 -33.77 -18.59 -6.11
C GLU A 232 -35.29 -18.54 -5.87
N HIS A 233 -35.90 -19.65 -5.49
CA HIS A 233 -37.33 -19.78 -5.26
C HIS A 233 -37.67 -19.84 -3.77
N GLY A 234 -36.69 -19.72 -2.88
CA GLY A 234 -36.89 -19.79 -1.43
C GLY A 234 -37.33 -21.16 -0.94
N ARG A 235 -37.04 -22.23 -1.68
CA ARG A 235 -37.32 -23.63 -1.30
C ARG A 235 -36.04 -24.24 -0.74
N GLY A 236 -36.15 -25.11 0.29
CA GLY A 236 -34.99 -25.74 0.92
C GLY A 236 -34.34 -24.81 1.95
N ASP A 237 -33.02 -24.87 1.98
CA ASP A 237 -32.19 -24.13 2.94
C ASP A 237 -32.09 -22.65 2.52
N PHE A 238 -32.20 -21.73 3.48
CA PHE A 238 -32.01 -20.31 3.22
C PHE A 238 -31.76 -19.52 4.49
N MET A 239 -31.22 -18.31 4.30
CA MET A 239 -31.25 -17.21 5.26
C MET A 239 -31.79 -15.94 4.59
N SER A 240 -32.52 -15.14 5.32
CA SER A 240 -33.01 -13.84 4.87
C SER A 240 -33.11 -12.84 6.02
N LEU A 241 -32.87 -11.56 5.70
CA LEU A 241 -33.13 -10.42 6.56
C LEU A 241 -34.04 -9.46 5.80
N ALA A 242 -35.15 -9.06 6.38
CA ALA A 242 -36.08 -8.14 5.80
C ALA A 242 -36.57 -7.12 6.83
N VAL A 243 -36.92 -5.94 6.37
CA VAL A 243 -37.73 -4.98 7.11
C VAL A 243 -39.20 -5.28 6.79
N ILE A 244 -40.03 -5.47 7.79
CA ILE A 244 -41.46 -5.70 7.64
C ILE A 244 -42.20 -4.86 8.70
N GLN A 245 -43.04 -3.90 8.24
CA GLN A 245 -43.72 -2.96 9.11
C GLN A 245 -42.78 -2.28 10.12
N ARG A 246 -41.58 -1.89 9.63
CA ARG A 246 -40.52 -1.25 10.41
C ARG A 246 -39.87 -2.14 11.45
N SER A 247 -40.14 -3.45 11.48
CA SER A 247 -39.45 -4.43 12.32
C SER A 247 -38.47 -5.25 11.47
N LEU A 248 -37.28 -5.52 11.98
CA LEU A 248 -36.36 -6.46 11.32
C LEU A 248 -36.81 -7.89 11.58
N GLN A 249 -36.84 -8.67 10.52
CA GLN A 249 -37.12 -10.11 10.61
C GLN A 249 -35.93 -10.87 10.03
N PHE A 250 -35.24 -11.63 10.88
CA PHE A 250 -34.26 -12.62 10.48
C PHE A 250 -34.92 -13.99 10.37
N ARG A 251 -34.89 -14.58 9.17
CA ARG A 251 -35.44 -15.90 8.90
C ARG A 251 -34.37 -16.82 8.37
N PHE A 252 -34.36 -18.05 8.82
CA PHE A 252 -33.51 -19.10 8.26
C PHE A 252 -34.16 -20.45 8.40
N ASN A 253 -33.80 -21.35 7.47
CA ASN A 253 -34.28 -22.72 7.41
C ASN A 253 -33.08 -23.67 7.17
N CYS A 254 -32.97 -24.69 8.01
CA CYS A 254 -31.98 -25.77 7.87
C CYS A 254 -32.58 -27.02 7.17
N GLY A 255 -33.67 -26.85 6.47
CA GLY A 255 -34.33 -27.89 5.68
C GLY A 255 -35.65 -28.42 6.24
N THR A 256 -35.95 -28.30 7.54
CA THR A 256 -37.11 -28.93 8.21
C THR A 256 -38.06 -27.96 8.88
N GLY A 257 -37.75 -26.66 8.89
CA GLY A 257 -38.65 -25.65 9.46
C GLY A 257 -37.95 -24.28 9.60
N VAL A 258 -38.72 -23.24 9.38
CA VAL A 258 -38.23 -21.86 9.37
C VAL A 258 -38.20 -21.32 10.79
N ALA A 259 -37.02 -20.77 11.19
CA ALA A 259 -36.95 -19.87 12.32
C ALA A 259 -37.37 -18.45 11.86
N ILE A 260 -38.08 -17.73 12.68
CA ILE A 260 -38.46 -16.32 12.48
C ILE A 260 -38.11 -15.56 13.75
N ILE A 261 -37.17 -14.65 13.66
CA ILE A 261 -36.68 -13.82 14.75
C ILE A 261 -37.00 -12.37 14.42
N LEU A 262 -37.72 -11.69 15.30
CA LEU A 262 -38.17 -10.31 15.16
C LEU A 262 -37.33 -9.41 16.05
N SER A 263 -36.93 -8.23 15.58
CA SER A 263 -36.27 -7.23 16.42
C SER A 263 -37.16 -6.78 17.57
N GLY A 264 -36.57 -6.55 18.75
CA GLY A 264 -37.30 -6.04 19.90
C GLY A 264 -37.83 -4.62 19.68
N MET A 265 -37.09 -3.81 18.95
CA MET A 265 -37.49 -2.44 18.60
C MET A 265 -37.79 -2.31 17.09
N LYS A 266 -38.58 -1.29 16.75
CA LYS A 266 -38.81 -0.86 15.36
C LYS A 266 -37.72 0.08 14.90
N ILE A 267 -37.30 -0.04 13.65
CA ILE A 267 -36.37 0.90 13.02
C ILE A 267 -37.02 2.28 12.84
N LYS A 268 -36.19 3.31 12.91
CA LYS A 268 -36.58 4.67 12.59
C LYS A 268 -36.19 4.95 11.13
N LEU A 269 -37.16 5.27 10.29
CA LEU A 269 -36.91 5.62 8.89
C LEU A 269 -36.01 6.85 8.79
N GLY A 270 -35.09 6.85 7.83
CA GLY A 270 -34.12 7.92 7.62
C GLY A 270 -32.94 7.94 8.61
N ALA A 271 -32.91 7.02 9.59
CA ALA A 271 -31.79 6.90 10.53
C ALA A 271 -30.92 5.70 10.19
N TRP A 272 -29.63 5.80 10.51
CA TRP A 272 -28.69 4.69 10.41
C TRP A 272 -28.90 3.70 11.55
N HIS A 273 -28.91 2.43 11.20
CA HIS A 273 -29.05 1.30 12.10
C HIS A 273 -27.96 0.27 11.83
N THR A 274 -27.50 -0.36 12.90
CA THR A 274 -26.57 -1.49 12.83
C THR A 274 -27.30 -2.77 13.26
N VAL A 275 -27.26 -3.79 12.41
CA VAL A 275 -27.82 -5.10 12.74
C VAL A 275 -26.71 -6.14 12.76
N VAL A 276 -26.75 -6.99 13.80
CA VAL A 276 -25.88 -8.17 13.92
C VAL A 276 -26.74 -9.41 13.87
N LEU A 277 -26.46 -10.27 12.92
CA LEU A 277 -27.04 -11.59 12.79
C LEU A 277 -26.00 -12.61 13.20
N HIS A 278 -26.35 -13.52 14.05
CA HIS A 278 -25.53 -14.69 14.34
C HIS A 278 -26.36 -15.94 14.25
N ARG A 279 -25.80 -16.98 13.62
CA ARG A 279 -26.41 -18.30 13.57
C ARG A 279 -25.36 -19.35 13.91
N ASP A 280 -25.72 -20.29 14.77
CA ASP A 280 -24.95 -21.50 15.08
C ASP A 280 -25.88 -22.70 15.14
N GLY A 281 -25.71 -23.62 14.18
CA GLY A 281 -26.60 -24.76 14.00
C GLY A 281 -28.06 -24.33 13.79
N VAL A 282 -28.95 -24.78 14.65
CA VAL A 282 -30.38 -24.41 14.65
C VAL A 282 -30.69 -23.10 15.38
N ASN A 283 -29.70 -22.54 16.10
CA ASN A 283 -29.90 -21.35 16.92
C ASN A 283 -29.58 -20.10 16.08
N GLY A 284 -30.42 -19.08 16.18
CA GLY A 284 -30.25 -17.77 15.58
C GLY A 284 -30.35 -16.67 16.62
N LEU A 285 -29.62 -15.56 16.33
CA LEU A 285 -29.63 -14.34 17.13
C LEU A 285 -29.74 -13.14 16.19
N LEU A 286 -30.56 -12.18 16.56
CA LEU A 286 -30.74 -10.89 15.92
C LEU A 286 -30.56 -9.79 16.95
N GLN A 287 -29.62 -8.87 16.71
CA GLN A 287 -29.44 -7.68 17.53
C GLN A 287 -29.55 -6.44 16.65
N LEU A 288 -30.37 -5.49 17.03
CA LEU A 288 -30.53 -4.20 16.36
C LEU A 288 -29.93 -3.11 17.26
N ASP A 289 -28.96 -2.36 16.72
CA ASP A 289 -28.22 -1.31 17.46
C ASP A 289 -27.66 -1.84 18.80
N SER A 290 -27.94 -1.15 19.87
CA SER A 290 -27.57 -1.52 21.26
C SER A 290 -28.67 -2.25 22.02
N ASP A 291 -29.72 -2.70 21.33
CA ASP A 291 -30.84 -3.40 21.97
C ASP A 291 -30.42 -4.82 22.41
N THR A 292 -31.24 -5.39 23.33
CA THR A 292 -31.03 -6.76 23.76
C THR A 292 -31.18 -7.76 22.62
N PRO A 293 -30.22 -8.69 22.44
CA PRO A 293 -30.33 -9.66 21.38
C PRO A 293 -31.55 -10.57 21.50
N VAL A 294 -32.28 -10.77 20.43
CA VAL A 294 -33.42 -11.69 20.34
C VAL A 294 -32.95 -13.01 19.71
N THR A 295 -33.31 -14.12 20.32
CA THR A 295 -32.92 -15.47 19.86
C THR A 295 -34.11 -16.24 19.32
N GLY A 296 -33.88 -17.21 18.48
CA GLY A 296 -34.86 -18.15 17.98
C GLY A 296 -34.21 -19.40 17.38
N GLN A 297 -35.04 -20.43 17.10
CA GLN A 297 -34.52 -21.72 16.60
C GLN A 297 -35.28 -22.19 15.38
N SER A 298 -34.57 -22.79 14.45
CA SER A 298 -35.14 -23.58 13.33
C SER A 298 -35.63 -24.92 13.86
N GLN A 299 -36.74 -25.37 13.34
CA GLN A 299 -37.35 -26.64 13.75
C GLN A 299 -36.60 -27.82 13.11
N GLY A 300 -36.63 -28.98 13.79
CA GLY A 300 -36.10 -30.25 13.27
C GLY A 300 -34.66 -30.52 13.70
N GLN A 301 -34.07 -31.56 13.08
CA GLN A 301 -32.76 -32.08 13.49
C GLN A 301 -31.58 -31.60 12.63
N TYR A 302 -31.86 -30.99 11.49
CA TYR A 302 -30.81 -30.50 10.60
C TYR A 302 -30.25 -29.15 11.11
N SER A 303 -28.93 -29.09 11.18
CA SER A 303 -28.22 -27.94 11.74
C SER A 303 -27.33 -27.20 10.70
N LYS A 304 -27.31 -27.68 9.47
CA LYS A 304 -26.50 -27.09 8.41
C LYS A 304 -27.40 -26.38 7.39
N ILE A 305 -26.90 -25.29 6.79
CA ILE A 305 -27.55 -24.61 5.68
C ILE A 305 -26.65 -24.70 4.45
N THR A 306 -27.21 -25.08 3.30
CA THR A 306 -26.52 -25.11 2.03
C THR A 306 -26.79 -23.80 1.28
N PHE A 307 -25.75 -23.05 0.98
CA PHE A 307 -25.82 -21.81 0.20
C PHE A 307 -25.28 -22.04 -1.22
N ARG A 308 -26.14 -21.90 -2.23
CA ARG A 308 -25.80 -22.04 -3.65
C ARG A 308 -26.11 -20.79 -4.46
N THR A 309 -27.06 -19.96 -3.98
CA THR A 309 -27.34 -18.69 -4.64
C THR A 309 -26.27 -17.66 -4.27
N PRO A 310 -26.05 -16.62 -5.07
CA PRO A 310 -25.31 -15.44 -4.62
C PRO A 310 -25.90 -14.90 -3.31
N LEU A 311 -25.07 -14.20 -2.54
CA LEU A 311 -25.57 -13.37 -1.45
C LEU A 311 -26.18 -12.12 -2.08
N TYR A 312 -27.48 -11.99 -1.98
CA TYR A 312 -28.23 -10.83 -2.46
C TYR A 312 -28.32 -9.76 -1.38
N LEU A 313 -28.01 -8.51 -1.73
CA LEU A 313 -28.13 -7.33 -0.88
C LEU A 313 -29.12 -6.34 -1.51
N GLY A 314 -30.00 -5.79 -0.69
CA GLY A 314 -30.98 -4.78 -1.10
C GLY A 314 -32.17 -5.32 -1.89
N GLY A 315 -32.19 -6.62 -2.15
CA GLY A 315 -33.28 -7.25 -2.87
C GLY A 315 -32.83 -8.44 -3.69
N ALA A 316 -33.68 -8.93 -4.57
CA ALA A 316 -33.42 -10.01 -5.50
C ALA A 316 -34.09 -9.71 -6.85
N PRO A 317 -33.64 -10.35 -7.95
CA PRO A 317 -34.23 -10.14 -9.27
C PRO A 317 -35.74 -10.41 -9.32
N SER A 318 -36.22 -11.33 -8.48
CA SER A 318 -37.64 -11.60 -8.29
C SER A 318 -37.94 -11.99 -6.85
N THR A 319 -38.52 -11.06 -6.11
CA THR A 319 -38.99 -11.31 -4.73
C THR A 319 -40.32 -12.06 -4.67
N TYR A 320 -41.04 -12.13 -5.78
CA TYR A 320 -42.34 -12.86 -5.85
C TYR A 320 -42.22 -14.33 -5.42
N TRP A 321 -41.17 -15.02 -5.88
CA TRP A 321 -40.89 -16.41 -5.53
C TRP A 321 -40.37 -16.56 -4.10
N LEU A 322 -39.75 -15.52 -3.55
CA LEU A 322 -39.10 -15.53 -2.25
C LEU A 322 -40.04 -15.19 -1.09
N VAL A 323 -41.28 -14.74 -1.34
CA VAL A 323 -42.20 -14.26 -0.31
C VAL A 323 -42.35 -15.21 0.88
N LYS A 324 -42.44 -16.53 0.61
CA LYS A 324 -42.56 -17.53 1.69
C LYS A 324 -41.31 -17.60 2.56
N ALA A 325 -40.13 -17.42 1.99
CA ALA A 325 -38.85 -17.43 2.68
C ALA A 325 -38.61 -16.11 3.41
N THR A 326 -38.83 -14.99 2.74
CA THR A 326 -38.44 -13.67 3.21
C THR A 326 -39.52 -12.92 4.00
N GLY A 327 -40.80 -13.24 3.74
CA GLY A 327 -41.94 -12.56 4.34
C GLY A 327 -42.33 -11.24 3.63
N THR A 328 -41.63 -10.85 2.59
CA THR A 328 -41.90 -9.65 1.80
C THR A 328 -41.75 -9.92 0.30
N ASN A 329 -42.49 -9.18 -0.52
CA ASN A 329 -42.38 -9.19 -1.97
C ASN A 329 -41.74 -7.90 -2.52
N ARG A 330 -41.14 -7.09 -1.67
CA ARG A 330 -40.50 -5.81 -2.01
C ARG A 330 -39.01 -5.89 -1.80
N ASN A 331 -38.26 -5.28 -2.70
CA ASN A 331 -36.87 -5.01 -2.49
C ASN A 331 -36.71 -3.83 -1.52
N PHE A 332 -35.53 -3.68 -0.93
CA PHE A 332 -35.20 -2.65 0.02
C PHE A 332 -35.15 -1.26 -0.65
N HIS A 333 -35.64 -0.26 0.08
CA HIS A 333 -35.50 1.14 -0.29
C HIS A 333 -34.71 1.86 0.81
N GLY A 334 -33.53 2.38 0.45
CA GLY A 334 -32.60 3.04 1.36
C GLY A 334 -31.16 2.81 1.03
N CYS A 335 -30.29 3.02 1.99
CA CYS A 335 -28.84 2.97 1.83
C CYS A 335 -28.18 1.90 2.69
N VAL A 336 -27.05 1.37 2.21
CA VAL A 336 -26.17 0.48 2.98
C VAL A 336 -24.76 1.04 2.94
N GLN A 337 -24.12 1.18 4.12
CA GLN A 337 -22.75 1.71 4.18
C GLN A 337 -21.69 0.72 4.67
N SER A 338 -22.10 -0.41 5.25
CA SER A 338 -21.16 -1.43 5.71
C SER A 338 -21.82 -2.80 5.69
N LEU A 339 -21.10 -3.79 5.18
CA LEU A 339 -21.43 -5.21 5.23
C LEU A 339 -20.20 -6.00 5.64
N ALA A 340 -20.31 -6.83 6.67
CA ALA A 340 -19.26 -7.73 7.10
C ALA A 340 -19.80 -9.14 7.30
N VAL A 341 -19.06 -10.16 6.88
CA VAL A 341 -19.38 -11.58 7.06
C VAL A 341 -18.22 -12.24 7.78
N ASN A 342 -18.52 -12.91 8.91
CA ASN A 342 -17.53 -13.57 9.76
C ASN A 342 -16.34 -12.65 10.12
N GLY A 343 -16.64 -11.39 10.46
CA GLY A 343 -15.67 -10.38 10.85
C GLY A 343 -14.90 -9.73 9.68
N LYS A 344 -15.08 -10.20 8.45
CA LYS A 344 -14.44 -9.61 7.27
C LYS A 344 -15.39 -8.63 6.59
N LYS A 345 -14.95 -7.38 6.44
CA LYS A 345 -15.68 -6.38 5.65
C LYS A 345 -15.70 -6.78 4.17
N ILE A 346 -16.85 -6.64 3.54
CA ILE A 346 -17.05 -6.82 2.10
C ILE A 346 -16.96 -5.46 1.44
N ASP A 347 -16.07 -5.31 0.48
CA ASP A 347 -16.00 -4.14 -0.39
C ASP A 347 -17.17 -4.18 -1.37
N MET A 348 -18.14 -3.29 -1.21
CA MET A 348 -19.38 -3.28 -1.99
C MET A 348 -19.25 -2.64 -3.37
N ARG A 349 -18.05 -2.16 -3.73
CA ARG A 349 -17.79 -1.63 -5.08
C ARG A 349 -17.92 -2.73 -6.14
N PRO A 350 -18.28 -2.37 -7.39
CA PRO A 350 -18.30 -3.32 -8.50
C PRO A 350 -16.93 -4.01 -8.72
N TRP A 351 -16.96 -5.29 -9.06
CA TRP A 351 -15.76 -5.99 -9.52
C TRP A 351 -15.18 -5.32 -10.79
N PRO A 352 -13.84 -5.19 -10.98
CA PRO A 352 -12.75 -5.82 -10.20
C PRO A 352 -12.26 -5.05 -8.98
N LEU A 353 -12.71 -3.80 -8.76
CA LEU A 353 -12.26 -2.97 -7.63
C LEU A 353 -12.78 -3.50 -6.29
N GLY A 354 -14.02 -3.94 -6.26
CA GLY A 354 -14.66 -4.51 -5.09
C GLY A 354 -15.11 -5.96 -5.29
N LYS A 355 -16.11 -6.38 -4.52
CA LYS A 355 -16.63 -7.75 -4.49
C LYS A 355 -18.05 -7.88 -5.06
N ALA A 356 -18.69 -6.80 -5.45
CA ALA A 356 -20.01 -6.86 -6.08
C ALA A 356 -19.89 -7.42 -7.50
N LEU A 357 -20.57 -8.55 -7.77
CA LEU A 357 -20.46 -9.29 -9.03
C LEU A 357 -21.45 -8.79 -10.09
N SER A 358 -22.67 -8.47 -9.67
CA SER A 358 -23.71 -7.93 -10.54
C SER A 358 -24.74 -7.18 -9.71
N GLY A 359 -25.66 -6.49 -10.37
CA GLY A 359 -26.71 -5.75 -9.70
C GLY A 359 -27.52 -4.97 -10.73
N ALA A 360 -28.57 -4.37 -10.24
CA ALA A 360 -29.46 -3.57 -11.09
C ALA A 360 -30.04 -2.37 -10.35
N ASP A 361 -30.08 -1.23 -11.02
CA ASP A 361 -30.65 0.04 -10.55
C ASP A 361 -30.08 0.47 -9.20
N VAL A 362 -28.76 0.40 -9.05
CA VAL A 362 -28.08 0.75 -7.79
C VAL A 362 -27.46 2.13 -7.94
N GLY A 363 -27.85 3.04 -7.06
CA GLY A 363 -27.28 4.38 -6.97
C GLY A 363 -26.13 4.46 -5.96
N GLU A 364 -25.61 5.67 -5.80
CA GLU A 364 -24.59 6.01 -4.79
C GLU A 364 -25.22 6.89 -3.70
N CYS A 365 -25.17 6.42 -2.46
CA CYS A 365 -25.82 7.10 -1.34
C CYS A 365 -25.10 8.37 -0.89
N SER A 366 -23.81 8.46 -1.13
CA SER A 366 -23.00 9.67 -0.87
C SER A 366 -23.01 10.68 -2.01
N SER A 367 -23.83 10.45 -3.04
CA SER A 367 -24.00 11.40 -4.16
C SER A 367 -24.41 12.78 -3.65
N GLY A 368 -23.70 13.82 -4.12
CA GLY A 368 -23.99 15.21 -3.72
C GLY A 368 -23.41 15.65 -2.38
N ILE A 369 -22.83 14.74 -1.57
CA ILE A 369 -22.29 15.10 -0.24
C ILE A 369 -21.13 16.11 -0.32
N CYS A 370 -20.44 16.14 -1.45
CA CYS A 370 -19.34 17.05 -1.72
C CYS A 370 -19.76 18.35 -2.43
N ASP A 371 -21.03 18.49 -2.87
CA ASP A 371 -21.48 19.64 -3.64
C ASP A 371 -21.50 20.92 -2.81
N GLU A 372 -21.81 20.80 -1.53
CA GLU A 372 -21.80 21.92 -0.56
C GLU A 372 -20.51 21.99 0.27
N ALA A 373 -19.54 21.10 0.02
CA ALA A 373 -18.31 21.02 0.79
C ALA A 373 -17.37 22.19 0.48
N SER A 374 -17.06 23.00 1.47
CA SER A 374 -16.18 24.16 1.35
C SER A 374 -14.73 23.82 1.67
N CYS A 375 -14.11 22.86 0.99
CA CYS A 375 -12.69 22.60 1.11
C CYS A 375 -11.90 23.74 0.43
N VAL A 376 -11.04 24.44 1.17
CA VAL A 376 -10.26 25.58 0.67
C VAL A 376 -8.78 25.18 0.45
N ASN A 377 -7.97 26.10 -0.04
CA ASN A 377 -6.51 25.94 -0.24
C ASN A 377 -6.13 24.69 -1.07
N GLY A 378 -6.92 24.35 -2.08
CA GLY A 378 -6.68 23.19 -2.93
C GLY A 378 -7.06 21.84 -2.30
N GLY A 379 -7.78 21.86 -1.20
CA GLY A 379 -8.36 20.66 -0.60
C GLY A 379 -9.44 20.05 -1.48
N THR A 380 -9.52 18.72 -1.52
CA THR A 380 -10.55 17.98 -2.26
C THR A 380 -11.48 17.26 -1.29
N CYS A 381 -12.78 17.29 -1.58
CA CYS A 381 -13.77 16.57 -0.77
C CYS A 381 -13.79 15.08 -1.12
N THR A 382 -13.91 14.23 -0.11
CA THR A 382 -14.08 12.79 -0.29
C THR A 382 -15.07 12.24 0.74
N ALA A 383 -16.02 11.42 0.30
CA ALA A 383 -16.93 10.70 1.20
C ALA A 383 -16.16 9.64 2.01
N VAL A 384 -16.41 9.59 3.31
CA VAL A 384 -15.88 8.56 4.22
C VAL A 384 -16.96 7.65 4.77
N LYS A 385 -18.20 8.10 4.70
CA LYS A 385 -19.45 7.36 4.91
C LYS A 385 -20.50 7.87 3.94
N ALA A 386 -21.64 7.19 3.90
CA ALA A 386 -22.74 7.58 3.04
C ALA A 386 -23.28 9.01 3.29
N ASP A 387 -23.09 9.54 4.51
CA ASP A 387 -23.59 10.85 4.95
C ASP A 387 -22.50 11.77 5.54
N SER A 388 -21.24 11.42 5.36
CA SER A 388 -20.13 12.22 5.88
C SER A 388 -18.93 12.26 4.93
N TYR A 389 -18.27 13.40 4.91
CA TYR A 389 -17.08 13.65 4.10
C TYR A 389 -15.92 14.17 4.93
N ILE A 390 -14.76 14.08 4.36
CA ILE A 390 -13.55 14.78 4.81
C ILE A 390 -12.98 15.59 3.65
N CYS A 391 -12.34 16.71 3.99
CA CYS A 391 -11.47 17.40 3.06
C CYS A 391 -10.08 16.73 3.05
N LEU A 392 -9.59 16.38 1.88
CA LEU A 392 -8.23 15.92 1.68
C LEU A 392 -7.33 17.16 1.53
N CYS A 393 -6.69 17.56 2.62
CA CYS A 393 -5.89 18.77 2.66
C CYS A 393 -4.48 18.51 2.10
N PRO A 394 -3.99 19.33 1.15
CA PRO A 394 -2.62 19.19 0.67
C PRO A 394 -1.61 19.50 1.77
N LEU A 395 -0.35 19.12 1.55
CA LEU A 395 0.75 19.39 2.50
C LEU A 395 0.84 20.88 2.85
N GLY A 396 1.03 21.16 4.14
CA GLY A 396 1.11 22.54 4.67
C GLY A 396 -0.23 23.15 5.03
N PHE A 397 -1.34 22.42 4.83
CA PHE A 397 -2.67 22.84 5.25
C PHE A 397 -3.34 21.79 6.13
N LYS A 398 -4.10 22.25 7.12
CA LYS A 398 -4.84 21.42 8.06
C LYS A 398 -6.16 22.07 8.45
N GLY A 399 -6.98 21.34 9.21
CA GLY A 399 -8.31 21.76 9.63
C GLY A 399 -9.41 21.04 8.89
N ARG A 400 -10.65 21.20 9.33
CA ARG A 400 -11.80 20.50 8.76
C ARG A 400 -12.02 20.82 7.29
N HIS A 401 -11.69 22.06 6.90
CA HIS A 401 -11.85 22.58 5.53
C HIS A 401 -10.51 22.97 4.91
N CYS A 402 -9.36 22.56 5.47
CA CYS A 402 -8.00 22.91 5.06
C CYS A 402 -7.68 24.41 5.22
N GLU A 403 -8.34 25.05 6.17
CA GLU A 403 -8.28 26.52 6.37
C GLU A 403 -7.01 27.01 7.05
N ASN A 404 -6.26 26.14 7.74
CA ASN A 404 -5.10 26.52 8.54
C ASN A 404 -3.79 26.11 7.86
N ALA A 405 -2.97 27.09 7.50
CA ALA A 405 -1.61 26.85 7.00
C ALA A 405 -0.63 26.55 8.15
N PHE A 406 0.33 25.64 7.93
CA PHE A 406 1.39 25.33 8.89
C PHE A 406 2.66 24.85 8.19
N ILE A 407 3.77 24.82 8.92
CA ILE A 407 5.04 24.25 8.44
C ILE A 407 5.16 22.82 8.98
N LEU A 408 5.32 21.85 8.09
CA LEU A 408 5.52 20.46 8.47
C LEU A 408 6.91 20.26 9.08
N THR A 409 6.95 19.73 10.29
CA THR A 409 8.19 19.48 11.04
C THR A 409 8.31 17.99 11.40
N ILE A 410 7.32 17.43 12.08
CA ILE A 410 7.27 16.01 12.45
C ILE A 410 5.92 15.48 11.99
N PRO A 411 5.87 14.78 10.84
CA PRO A 411 4.62 14.30 10.29
C PRO A 411 3.93 13.29 11.20
N GLN A 412 2.63 13.52 11.39
CA GLN A 412 1.69 12.60 11.99
C GLN A 412 0.69 12.15 10.94
N PHE A 413 0.51 10.86 10.86
CA PHE A 413 -0.41 10.18 9.96
C PHE A 413 -1.59 9.62 10.73
N ARG A 414 -2.78 9.62 10.12
CA ARG A 414 -4.02 9.11 10.70
C ARG A 414 -4.79 8.29 9.67
N GLU A 415 -5.11 7.04 10.01
CA GLU A 415 -5.92 6.16 9.17
C GLU A 415 -7.28 6.79 8.82
N SER A 416 -7.95 7.39 9.82
CA SER A 416 -9.27 8.03 9.65
C SER A 416 -9.28 9.19 8.64
N LEU A 417 -8.14 9.84 8.43
CA LEU A 417 -7.96 10.95 7.50
C LEU A 417 -7.31 10.54 6.18
N ARG A 418 -7.04 9.25 5.99
CA ARG A 418 -6.34 8.70 4.80
C ARG A 418 -5.01 9.40 4.52
N SER A 419 -4.28 9.73 5.58
CA SER A 419 -3.05 10.52 5.47
C SER A 419 -1.95 9.77 4.73
N TYR A 420 -1.23 10.47 3.87
CA TYR A 420 0.02 10.02 3.28
C TYR A 420 0.88 11.21 2.86
N ALA A 421 2.18 11.00 2.72
CA ALA A 421 3.11 11.90 2.06
C ALA A 421 3.84 11.15 0.94
N ALA A 422 4.37 11.89 -0.02
CA ALA A 422 5.12 11.31 -1.11
C ALA A 422 6.36 12.16 -1.43
N MET A 423 7.46 11.47 -1.72
CA MET A 423 8.70 12.09 -2.18
C MET A 423 9.25 11.35 -3.41
N PRO A 424 9.92 12.02 -4.33
CA PRO A 424 10.58 11.36 -5.44
C PRO A 424 11.79 10.57 -4.95
N TRP A 425 12.18 9.54 -5.70
CA TRP A 425 13.49 8.95 -5.54
C TRP A 425 14.58 9.99 -5.86
N PRO A 426 15.70 10.00 -5.13
CA PRO A 426 16.81 10.89 -5.46
C PRO A 426 17.32 10.69 -6.89
N LEU A 427 17.85 11.77 -7.48
CA LEU A 427 18.19 11.87 -8.91
C LEU A 427 19.28 10.89 -9.42
N GLU A 428 19.94 10.15 -8.55
CA GLU A 428 20.93 9.13 -8.92
C GLU A 428 20.32 7.71 -8.84
N PRO A 429 19.54 7.27 -9.85
CA PRO A 429 18.75 6.02 -9.74
C PRO A 429 19.60 4.75 -9.71
N GLN A 430 20.84 4.79 -10.18
CA GLN A 430 21.69 3.58 -10.27
C GLN A 430 22.06 2.99 -8.89
N HIS A 431 22.16 3.81 -7.86
CA HIS A 431 22.50 3.34 -6.51
C HIS A 431 21.36 2.62 -5.82
N TYR A 432 20.09 2.91 -6.16
CA TYR A 432 18.92 2.30 -5.51
C TYR A 432 18.47 0.98 -6.12
N LEU A 433 18.88 0.68 -7.33
CA LEU A 433 18.48 -0.55 -8.05
C LEU A 433 18.97 -1.82 -7.35
N SER A 434 20.22 -1.83 -6.87
CA SER A 434 20.84 -3.00 -6.24
C SER A 434 21.03 -2.87 -4.75
N PHE A 435 21.05 -1.64 -4.21
CA PHE A 435 21.21 -1.38 -2.79
C PHE A 435 20.20 -0.32 -2.34
N THR A 436 19.50 -0.58 -1.25
CA THR A 436 18.56 0.36 -0.64
C THR A 436 18.59 0.17 0.87
N GLU A 437 18.78 1.25 1.61
CA GLU A 437 18.82 1.25 3.06
C GLU A 437 17.96 2.37 3.60
N PHE A 438 17.10 2.06 4.56
CA PHE A 438 16.29 3.03 5.29
C PHE A 438 16.57 2.94 6.79
N GLU A 439 16.79 4.09 7.41
CA GLU A 439 16.64 4.27 8.85
C GLU A 439 15.41 5.12 9.12
N ILE A 440 14.51 4.64 9.96
CA ILE A 440 13.26 5.33 10.27
C ILE A 440 13.08 5.38 11.78
N THR A 441 12.89 6.59 12.32
CA THR A 441 12.45 6.75 13.72
C THR A 441 10.98 7.10 13.70
N PHE A 442 10.13 6.25 14.28
CA PHE A 442 8.68 6.37 14.23
C PHE A 442 8.01 5.96 15.54
N ARG A 443 6.79 6.42 15.74
CA ARG A 443 5.94 6.10 16.90
C ARG A 443 4.58 5.61 16.38
N PRO A 444 4.27 4.30 16.46
CA PRO A 444 3.00 3.75 16.01
C PRO A 444 1.91 3.97 17.03
N ASP A 445 0.72 4.40 16.58
CA ASP A 445 -0.50 4.47 17.39
C ASP A 445 -1.40 3.24 17.16
N SER A 446 -1.15 2.44 16.11
CA SER A 446 -1.84 1.19 15.80
C SER A 446 -0.86 0.09 15.36
N GLY A 447 -1.28 -1.18 15.55
CA GLY A 447 -0.47 -2.35 15.20
C GLY A 447 -0.39 -2.66 13.70
N ASP A 448 -1.16 -1.97 12.86
CA ASP A 448 -1.21 -2.22 11.42
C ASP A 448 -1.12 -0.91 10.64
N GLY A 449 -0.49 -0.96 9.47
CA GLY A 449 -0.42 0.16 8.56
C GLY A 449 0.87 0.23 7.76
N VAL A 450 0.85 0.93 6.62
CA VAL A 450 2.01 1.11 5.75
C VAL A 450 2.88 2.28 6.22
N LEU A 451 4.15 2.01 6.54
CA LEU A 451 5.13 3.05 6.86
C LEU A 451 5.74 3.64 5.59
N LEU A 452 6.12 2.77 4.64
CA LEU A 452 6.77 3.18 3.41
C LEU A 452 6.44 2.23 2.28
N TYR A 453 6.22 2.77 1.07
CA TYR A 453 5.91 1.98 -0.12
C TYR A 453 6.38 2.67 -1.39
N SER A 454 6.94 1.90 -2.33
CA SER A 454 7.18 2.31 -3.71
C SER A 454 7.15 1.10 -4.62
N TYR A 455 6.73 1.27 -5.86
CA TYR A 455 6.57 0.17 -6.81
C TYR A 455 6.85 0.62 -8.25
N ASP A 456 7.00 -0.35 -9.13
CA ASP A 456 7.01 -0.12 -10.57
C ASP A 456 5.63 -0.42 -11.18
N THR A 457 5.13 0.49 -12.01
CA THR A 457 3.82 0.33 -12.66
C THR A 457 3.80 -0.76 -13.72
N GLY A 458 4.94 -1.00 -14.38
CA GLY A 458 5.08 -1.94 -15.50
C GLY A 458 5.59 -3.33 -15.13
N SER A 459 6.08 -3.54 -13.90
CA SER A 459 6.62 -4.82 -13.44
C SER A 459 6.00 -5.25 -12.12
N LYS A 460 6.50 -6.35 -11.54
CA LYS A 460 6.11 -6.79 -10.19
C LYS A 460 6.94 -6.15 -9.09
N ASP A 461 7.91 -5.34 -9.44
CA ASP A 461 8.86 -4.75 -8.50
C ASP A 461 8.16 -3.85 -7.50
N PHE A 462 8.48 -4.03 -6.24
CA PHE A 462 8.04 -3.14 -5.16
C PHE A 462 8.93 -3.26 -3.94
N LEU A 463 8.84 -2.25 -3.09
CA LEU A 463 9.44 -2.21 -1.77
C LEU A 463 8.40 -1.68 -0.79
N SER A 464 8.14 -2.40 0.30
CA SER A 464 7.21 -1.98 1.34
C SER A 464 7.76 -2.23 2.75
N ILE A 465 7.47 -1.30 3.65
CA ILE A 465 7.70 -1.42 5.08
C ILE A 465 6.34 -1.23 5.75
N ASN A 466 5.87 -2.25 6.46
CA ASN A 466 4.55 -2.28 7.04
C ASN A 466 4.58 -2.59 8.53
N MET A 467 3.58 -2.12 9.26
CA MET A 467 3.18 -2.68 10.53
C MET A 467 2.11 -3.75 10.28
N ALA A 468 2.26 -4.94 10.83
CA ALA A 468 1.31 -6.04 10.71
C ALA A 468 1.19 -6.80 12.03
N GLY A 469 0.03 -6.70 12.71
CA GLY A 469 -0.20 -7.32 14.01
C GLY A 469 0.81 -6.88 15.09
N GLY A 470 1.22 -5.61 15.07
CA GLY A 470 2.22 -5.04 15.98
C GLY A 470 3.68 -5.28 15.60
N HIS A 471 3.97 -6.08 14.58
CA HIS A 471 5.33 -6.33 14.08
C HIS A 471 5.65 -5.45 12.89
N VAL A 472 6.92 -5.16 12.68
CA VAL A 472 7.39 -4.55 11.42
C VAL A 472 7.64 -5.65 10.40
N GLU A 473 7.11 -5.49 9.21
CA GLU A 473 7.40 -6.32 8.05
C GLU A 473 8.10 -5.52 6.97
N PHE A 474 9.22 -6.02 6.47
CA PHE A 474 9.90 -5.53 5.29
C PHE A 474 9.68 -6.51 4.15
N ARG A 475 9.00 -6.06 3.11
CA ARG A 475 8.70 -6.87 1.93
C ARG A 475 9.23 -6.19 0.67
N PHE A 476 9.82 -6.98 -0.21
CA PHE A 476 10.33 -6.49 -1.48
C PHE A 476 10.30 -7.59 -2.54
N ASP A 477 10.09 -7.19 -3.77
CA ASP A 477 10.08 -8.06 -4.95
C ASP A 477 10.97 -7.47 -6.04
N CYS A 478 11.92 -8.27 -6.53
CA CYS A 478 12.81 -7.90 -7.64
C CYS A 478 12.22 -8.33 -8.99
N GLY A 479 10.90 -8.59 -9.07
CA GLY A 479 10.22 -9.03 -10.28
C GLY A 479 10.07 -10.54 -10.44
N SER A 480 10.70 -11.35 -9.59
CA SER A 480 10.72 -12.81 -9.70
C SER A 480 10.27 -13.54 -8.44
N GLY A 481 9.85 -12.83 -7.41
CA GLY A 481 9.33 -13.39 -6.17
C GLY A 481 9.60 -12.49 -4.98
N THR A 482 8.71 -12.55 -4.00
CA THR A 482 8.69 -11.64 -2.86
C THR A 482 9.54 -12.15 -1.70
N GLY A 483 10.44 -11.31 -1.17
CA GLY A 483 11.09 -11.52 0.12
C GLY A 483 10.26 -10.90 1.25
N ILE A 484 10.12 -11.60 2.37
CA ILE A 484 9.37 -11.14 3.54
C ILE A 484 10.22 -11.32 4.78
N LEU A 485 10.52 -10.22 5.46
CA LEU A 485 11.19 -10.20 6.74
C LEU A 485 10.25 -9.62 7.79
N ARG A 486 10.18 -10.22 8.97
CA ARG A 486 9.30 -9.78 10.05
C ARG A 486 10.09 -9.67 11.35
N SER A 487 9.88 -8.60 12.12
CA SER A 487 10.50 -8.39 13.43
C SER A 487 10.11 -9.52 14.39
N GLU A 488 11.03 -9.87 15.30
CA GLU A 488 10.83 -10.99 16.24
C GLU A 488 9.71 -10.70 17.23
N ASP A 489 9.76 -9.54 17.87
CA ASP A 489 8.80 -9.12 18.88
C ASP A 489 7.86 -8.01 18.36
N PRO A 490 6.59 -7.98 18.83
CA PRO A 490 5.68 -6.89 18.54
C PRO A 490 6.15 -5.60 19.24
N LEU A 491 5.89 -4.46 18.57
CA LEU A 491 6.27 -3.14 19.08
C LEU A 491 5.27 -2.62 20.11
N THR A 492 5.77 -1.83 21.04
CA THR A 492 4.95 -1.09 22.00
C THR A 492 4.31 0.11 21.31
N LEU A 493 2.98 0.19 21.31
CA LEU A 493 2.27 1.33 20.74
C LEU A 493 2.49 2.60 21.57
N GLY A 494 2.51 3.75 20.91
CA GLY A 494 2.70 5.05 21.53
C GLY A 494 4.14 5.37 21.96
N GLN A 495 5.11 4.52 21.65
CA GLN A 495 6.54 4.73 21.92
C GLN A 495 7.35 4.91 20.64
N TRP A 496 8.48 5.61 20.75
CA TRP A 496 9.42 5.80 19.63
C TRP A 496 10.30 4.58 19.44
N HIS A 497 10.33 4.09 18.20
CA HIS A 497 11.14 2.97 17.74
C HIS A 497 12.11 3.42 16.65
N GLU A 498 13.25 2.76 16.59
CA GLU A 498 14.28 2.93 15.56
C GLU A 498 14.30 1.69 14.66
N LEU A 499 14.00 1.88 13.41
CA LEU A 499 13.97 0.84 12.39
C LEU A 499 15.15 1.02 11.44
N HIS A 500 15.87 -0.05 11.21
CA HIS A 500 16.88 -0.16 10.18
C HIS A 500 16.52 -1.30 9.24
N VAL A 501 16.36 -1.02 7.97
CA VAL A 501 16.17 -2.01 6.92
C VAL A 501 17.16 -1.76 5.80
N SER A 502 17.74 -2.80 5.28
CA SER A 502 18.61 -2.72 4.13
C SER A 502 18.38 -3.88 3.17
N ARG A 503 18.57 -3.61 1.91
CA ARG A 503 18.52 -4.59 0.83
C ARG A 503 19.77 -4.47 -0.04
N THR A 504 20.46 -5.58 -0.24
CA THR A 504 21.55 -5.70 -1.21
C THR A 504 21.23 -6.82 -2.16
N ALA A 505 21.06 -6.48 -3.43
CA ALA A 505 20.56 -7.42 -4.45
C ALA A 505 19.22 -8.03 -4.02
N LYS A 506 19.11 -9.33 -3.82
CA LYS A 506 17.91 -10.01 -3.32
C LYS A 506 17.93 -10.32 -1.83
N ASN A 507 19.00 -9.92 -1.11
CA ASN A 507 19.13 -10.15 0.32
C ASN A 507 18.61 -8.93 1.09
N GLY A 508 17.80 -9.15 2.10
CA GLY A 508 17.27 -8.14 3.00
C GLY A 508 17.72 -8.32 4.43
N ILE A 509 17.80 -7.23 5.18
CA ILE A 509 18.07 -7.19 6.61
C ILE A 509 17.03 -6.28 7.25
N LEU A 510 16.52 -6.69 8.40
CA LEU A 510 15.57 -5.91 9.23
C LEU A 510 16.04 -5.93 10.67
N GLN A 511 16.12 -4.76 11.28
CA GLN A 511 16.36 -4.60 12.71
C GLN A 511 15.48 -3.50 13.28
N VAL A 512 14.84 -3.75 14.40
CA VAL A 512 14.07 -2.76 15.16
C VAL A 512 14.64 -2.64 16.55
N ASP A 513 15.00 -1.42 16.96
CA ASP A 513 15.62 -1.14 18.26
C ASP A 513 16.81 -2.08 18.54
N LYS A 514 16.76 -2.76 19.68
CA LYS A 514 17.78 -3.75 20.11
C LYS A 514 17.35 -5.19 19.85
N GLN A 515 16.27 -5.42 19.12
CA GLN A 515 15.83 -6.76 18.75
C GLN A 515 16.88 -7.46 17.87
N LYS A 516 16.77 -8.76 17.81
CA LYS A 516 17.63 -9.56 16.94
C LYS A 516 17.48 -9.14 15.48
N VAL A 517 18.59 -9.08 14.78
CA VAL A 517 18.60 -8.82 13.33
C VAL A 517 17.96 -10.00 12.62
N VAL A 518 17.00 -9.72 11.74
CA VAL A 518 16.35 -10.68 10.86
C VAL A 518 16.89 -10.49 9.45
N ASP A 519 17.36 -11.57 8.85
CA ASP A 519 17.79 -11.60 7.45
C ASP A 519 16.91 -12.54 6.62
N GLY A 520 16.88 -12.30 5.33
CA GLY A 520 16.09 -13.08 4.39
C GLY A 520 16.32 -12.65 2.96
N MET A 521 15.75 -13.37 2.01
CA MET A 521 15.93 -13.04 0.60
C MET A 521 14.65 -13.16 -0.21
N ALA A 522 14.57 -12.39 -1.30
CA ALA A 522 13.53 -12.55 -2.32
C ALA A 522 13.77 -13.81 -3.14
N GLU A 523 12.68 -14.43 -3.57
CA GLU A 523 12.73 -15.60 -4.46
C GLU A 523 13.15 -15.23 -5.88
N GLY A 524 13.56 -16.23 -6.64
CA GLY A 524 13.90 -16.08 -8.05
C GLY A 524 15.30 -15.56 -8.34
N GLY A 525 15.56 -15.18 -9.60
CA GLY A 525 16.88 -14.86 -10.12
C GLY A 525 17.22 -13.38 -10.24
N PHE A 526 16.23 -12.49 -10.16
CA PHE A 526 16.45 -11.05 -10.30
C PHE A 526 16.99 -10.44 -9.01
N THR A 527 17.82 -9.42 -9.16
CA THR A 527 18.59 -8.81 -8.06
C THR A 527 18.41 -7.30 -7.95
N GLN A 528 17.73 -6.69 -8.91
CA GLN A 528 17.50 -5.25 -8.94
C GLN A 528 16.01 -4.97 -8.73
N ILE A 529 15.70 -3.89 -8.03
CA ILE A 529 14.34 -3.34 -7.92
C ILE A 529 14.28 -2.05 -8.71
N LYS A 530 13.33 -1.97 -9.62
CA LYS A 530 13.00 -0.74 -10.34
C LYS A 530 11.68 -0.20 -9.79
N CYS A 531 11.71 0.98 -9.19
CA CYS A 531 10.51 1.68 -8.75
C CYS A 531 10.41 3.00 -9.53
N ASN A 532 9.33 3.15 -10.31
CA ASN A 532 9.06 4.36 -11.08
C ASN A 532 8.03 5.27 -10.41
N THR A 533 7.45 4.84 -9.32
CA THR A 533 6.56 5.67 -8.49
C THR A 533 7.34 6.43 -7.44
N HIS A 534 6.70 7.45 -6.85
CA HIS A 534 7.21 8.11 -5.65
C HIS A 534 7.37 7.12 -4.49
N ILE A 535 8.18 7.47 -3.53
CA ILE A 535 8.20 6.82 -2.22
C ILE A 535 7.02 7.39 -1.44
N PHE A 536 6.02 6.56 -1.17
CA PHE A 536 4.86 6.90 -0.35
C PHE A 536 5.15 6.60 1.11
N ILE A 537 4.78 7.50 2.00
CA ILE A 537 5.06 7.45 3.43
C ILE A 537 3.77 7.59 4.21
N GLY A 538 3.53 6.69 5.17
CA GLY A 538 2.36 6.69 6.05
C GLY A 538 1.06 6.27 5.41
N GLY A 539 1.03 6.09 4.09
CA GLY A 539 -0.15 5.72 3.30
C GLY A 539 0.14 5.76 1.82
N VAL A 540 -0.88 5.49 1.02
CA VAL A 540 -0.82 5.52 -0.45
C VAL A 540 -2.03 6.27 -1.00
N PRO A 541 -1.94 6.88 -2.20
CA PRO A 541 -3.06 7.59 -2.80
C PRO A 541 -4.25 6.68 -3.12
N SER A 542 -3.97 5.46 -3.59
CA SER A 542 -4.96 4.44 -3.94
C SER A 542 -4.51 3.08 -3.42
N TYR A 543 -5.38 2.39 -2.70
CA TYR A 543 -5.12 1.02 -2.24
C TYR A 543 -5.47 -0.02 -3.30
N ASP A 544 -6.17 0.36 -4.35
CA ASP A 544 -6.52 -0.51 -5.48
C ASP A 544 -5.29 -0.82 -6.36
N ASP A 545 -4.31 0.10 -6.38
CA ASP A 545 -3.08 -0.03 -7.18
C ASP A 545 -1.92 -0.71 -6.43
N VAL A 546 -2.16 -1.13 -5.19
CA VAL A 546 -1.14 -1.74 -4.35
C VAL A 546 -0.84 -3.16 -4.83
N LYS A 547 0.43 -3.51 -4.97
CA LYS A 547 0.84 -4.86 -5.38
C LYS A 547 0.36 -5.92 -4.37
N LYS A 548 -0.24 -7.01 -4.85
CA LYS A 548 -0.90 -8.05 -4.04
C LYS A 548 -0.03 -8.59 -2.89
N ASN A 549 1.28 -8.76 -3.12
CA ASN A 549 2.19 -9.33 -2.13
C ASN A 549 2.87 -8.30 -1.22
N SER A 550 2.56 -7.01 -1.37
CA SER A 550 3.18 -5.94 -0.59
C SER A 550 2.82 -5.97 0.91
N GLY A 551 1.74 -6.65 1.27
CA GLY A 551 1.24 -6.68 2.65
C GLY A 551 0.51 -5.42 3.10
N ILE A 552 0.28 -4.48 2.19
CA ILE A 552 -0.36 -3.20 2.51
C ILE A 552 -1.87 -3.38 2.51
N LEU A 553 -2.49 -3.06 3.65
CA LEU A 553 -3.94 -3.17 3.83
C LEU A 553 -4.57 -1.80 4.14
N LYS A 554 -3.87 -0.93 4.87
CA LYS A 554 -4.40 0.34 5.37
C LYS A 554 -3.30 1.37 5.65
N PRO A 555 -3.67 2.68 5.81
CA PRO A 555 -2.74 3.72 6.21
C PRO A 555 -2.12 3.44 7.58
N PHE A 556 -0.92 3.96 7.79
CA PHE A 556 -0.28 4.02 9.09
C PHE A 556 -0.96 5.07 9.98
N SER A 557 -1.11 4.75 11.26
CA SER A 557 -1.48 5.71 12.30
C SER A 557 -0.30 5.88 13.24
N GLY A 558 0.23 7.10 13.33
CA GLY A 558 1.39 7.39 14.15
C GLY A 558 2.22 8.54 13.61
N SER A 559 3.39 8.74 14.20
CA SER A 559 4.31 9.83 13.88
C SER A 559 5.63 9.30 13.35
N ILE A 560 6.25 10.04 12.43
CA ILE A 560 7.58 9.74 11.90
C ILE A 560 8.49 10.94 12.17
N GLN A 561 9.61 10.70 12.86
CA GLN A 561 10.51 11.75 13.29
C GLN A 561 11.74 11.91 12.39
N LYS A 562 12.24 10.80 11.87
CA LYS A 562 13.45 10.75 11.05
C LYS A 562 13.29 9.69 9.96
N ILE A 563 13.73 10.03 8.77
CA ILE A 563 13.93 9.08 7.66
C ILE A 563 15.31 9.38 7.08
N VAL A 564 16.10 8.34 6.90
CA VAL A 564 17.39 8.40 6.17
C VAL A 564 17.33 7.36 5.07
N LEU A 565 17.67 7.73 3.85
CA LEU A 565 17.73 6.85 2.68
C LEU A 565 19.17 6.84 2.15
N ASN A 566 19.85 5.70 2.24
CA ASN A 566 21.25 5.52 1.81
C ASN A 566 22.16 6.65 2.34
N ASP A 567 22.17 6.81 3.66
CA ASP A 567 22.90 7.87 4.40
C ASP A 567 22.41 9.31 4.16
N ARG A 568 21.46 9.52 3.26
CA ARG A 568 20.87 10.84 3.01
C ARG A 568 19.68 11.07 3.94
N PRO A 569 19.73 12.04 4.85
CA PRO A 569 18.59 12.45 5.63
C PRO A 569 17.48 13.04 4.75
N VAL A 570 16.25 12.63 5.00
CA VAL A 570 15.06 13.19 4.34
C VAL A 570 14.61 14.44 5.12
N HIS A 571 14.63 15.58 4.45
CA HIS A 571 14.13 16.84 5.00
C HIS A 571 12.64 16.99 4.68
N MET A 572 11.78 16.58 5.62
CA MET A 572 10.33 16.45 5.41
C MET A 572 9.65 17.72 4.89
N LYS A 573 10.20 18.90 5.23
CA LYS A 573 9.72 20.20 4.73
C LYS A 573 9.98 20.41 3.23
N HIS A 574 11.07 19.84 2.69
CA HIS A 574 11.55 20.16 1.34
C HIS A 574 11.46 18.96 0.38
N ASP A 575 11.67 17.76 0.90
CA ASP A 575 11.73 16.54 0.08
C ASP A 575 10.33 15.94 -0.17
N PHE A 576 9.35 16.21 0.72
CA PHE A 576 7.97 15.84 0.46
C PHE A 576 7.36 16.77 -0.58
N THR A 577 7.04 16.23 -1.76
CA THR A 577 6.50 16.97 -2.90
C THR A 577 4.99 16.99 -2.95
N SER A 578 4.34 16.01 -2.35
CA SER A 578 2.88 15.92 -2.25
C SER A 578 2.47 15.11 -1.01
N GLY A 579 1.22 15.21 -0.66
CA GLY A 579 0.64 14.47 0.46
C GLY A 579 -0.73 14.99 0.82
N VAL A 580 -1.41 14.24 1.68
CA VAL A 580 -2.78 14.51 2.07
C VAL A 580 -2.93 14.33 3.57
N ASN A 581 -3.58 15.30 4.22
CA ASN A 581 -3.96 15.26 5.63
C ASN A 581 -2.81 14.86 6.58
N VAL A 582 -1.60 15.30 6.27
CA VAL A 582 -0.44 15.11 7.15
C VAL A 582 -0.36 16.30 8.06
N GLU A 583 -0.41 16.07 9.36
CA GLU A 583 -0.32 17.11 10.40
C GLU A 583 1.02 17.04 11.14
N ASN A 584 1.29 17.96 12.04
CA ASN A 584 2.41 17.86 12.96
C ASN A 584 2.02 17.06 14.21
N ALA A 585 2.90 16.15 14.61
CA ALA A 585 2.82 15.49 15.92
C ALA A 585 3.01 16.52 17.06
N ALA A 586 2.51 16.17 18.23
CA ALA A 586 2.80 16.92 19.46
C ALA A 586 4.28 16.71 19.84
N HIS A 587 5.13 17.64 19.47
CA HIS A 587 6.58 17.59 19.77
C HIS A 587 7.14 18.99 19.96
N PRO A 588 8.12 19.19 20.88
CA PRO A 588 8.69 20.50 21.16
C PRO A 588 9.27 21.22 19.94
N CYS A 589 9.88 20.51 18.98
CA CYS A 589 10.43 21.10 17.75
C CYS A 589 9.38 21.77 16.86
N VAL A 590 8.09 21.44 16.99
CA VAL A 590 7.01 22.10 16.25
C VAL A 590 6.83 23.56 16.71
N GLY A 591 7.09 23.84 17.99
CA GLY A 591 7.05 25.18 18.56
C GLY A 591 8.29 26.04 18.30
N VAL A 592 9.26 25.55 17.50
CA VAL A 592 10.53 26.23 17.17
C VAL A 592 11.25 26.73 18.46
N PRO A 593 11.71 25.83 19.33
CA PRO A 593 12.25 26.20 20.64
C PRO A 593 13.66 26.81 20.58
N CYS A 594 14.34 26.75 19.43
CA CYS A 594 15.71 27.22 19.25
C CYS A 594 15.73 28.69 18.79
N ALA A 595 16.41 29.54 19.53
CA ALA A 595 16.54 30.96 19.22
C ALA A 595 17.61 31.26 18.15
N HIS A 596 17.66 32.47 17.67
CA HIS A 596 18.68 33.02 16.77
C HIS A 596 18.96 32.17 15.51
N GLY A 597 17.89 31.53 14.96
CA GLY A 597 18.04 30.70 13.76
C GLY A 597 18.65 29.31 14.03
N GLY A 598 18.74 28.90 15.28
CA GLY A 598 19.11 27.52 15.65
C GLY A 598 18.13 26.49 15.08
N SER A 599 18.64 25.36 14.64
CA SER A 599 17.81 24.26 14.14
C SER A 599 17.50 23.25 15.24
N CYS A 600 16.21 22.88 15.37
CA CYS A 600 15.75 21.88 16.32
C CYS A 600 15.99 20.48 15.77
N GLN A 601 16.75 19.67 16.51
CA GLN A 601 17.00 18.27 16.21
C GLN A 601 16.15 17.41 17.14
N PRO A 602 15.13 16.72 16.63
CA PRO A 602 14.28 15.89 17.47
C PRO A 602 15.05 14.65 17.98
N ARG A 603 14.77 14.27 19.24
CA ARG A 603 15.37 13.13 19.94
C ARG A 603 14.30 12.36 20.69
N LYS A 604 13.53 11.56 19.98
CA LYS A 604 12.36 10.85 20.54
C LYS A 604 11.37 11.85 21.16
N GLU A 605 11.16 11.83 22.46
CA GLU A 605 10.30 12.80 23.16
C GLU A 605 10.99 14.18 23.40
N GLY A 606 12.32 14.20 23.35
CA GLY A 606 13.12 15.39 23.60
C GLY A 606 13.66 16.05 22.33
N TYR A 607 14.48 17.03 22.49
CA TYR A 607 15.15 17.75 21.38
C TYR A 607 16.50 18.33 21.81
N GLU A 608 17.29 18.65 20.80
CA GLU A 608 18.54 19.39 20.94
C GLU A 608 18.55 20.54 19.92
N CYS A 609 19.07 21.70 20.31
CA CYS A 609 19.26 22.80 19.36
C CYS A 609 20.67 22.74 18.75
N ASP A 610 20.75 22.83 17.44
CA ASP A 610 22.00 23.08 16.73
C ASP A 610 22.15 24.60 16.56
N CYS A 611 23.07 25.21 17.32
CA CYS A 611 23.25 26.64 17.36
C CYS A 611 24.16 27.13 16.22
N PRO A 612 23.80 28.17 15.52
CA PRO A 612 24.70 28.81 14.56
C PRO A 612 25.93 29.41 15.24
N LEU A 613 26.98 29.66 14.48
CA LEU A 613 28.21 30.27 14.97
C LEU A 613 27.95 31.62 15.67
N GLY A 614 28.52 31.81 16.83
CA GLY A 614 28.33 33.02 17.66
C GLY A 614 27.19 32.96 18.67
N PHE A 615 26.47 31.79 18.73
CA PHE A 615 25.43 31.56 19.74
C PHE A 615 25.65 30.25 20.48
N GLU A 616 25.29 30.26 21.77
CA GLU A 616 25.42 29.11 22.67
C GLU A 616 24.21 28.94 23.60
N GLY A 617 24.20 27.90 24.37
CA GLY A 617 23.14 27.54 25.32
C GLY A 617 22.19 26.46 24.78
N LEU A 618 21.37 25.87 25.65
CA LEU A 618 20.43 24.78 25.31
C LEU A 618 19.45 25.16 24.20
N HIS A 619 19.12 26.44 24.08
CA HIS A 619 18.17 26.97 23.10
C HIS A 619 18.83 28.03 22.19
N CYS A 620 20.14 28.07 22.11
CA CYS A 620 20.90 29.09 21.37
C CYS A 620 20.56 30.53 21.81
N GLN A 621 20.17 30.72 23.07
CA GLN A 621 19.67 31.98 23.57
C GLN A 621 20.76 32.98 23.98
N LYS A 622 21.99 32.53 24.10
CA LYS A 622 23.12 33.38 24.49
C LYS A 622 23.99 33.70 23.29
N ALA A 623 24.28 34.99 23.08
CA ALA A 623 25.34 35.40 22.17
C ALA A 623 26.72 35.20 22.84
N VAL A 624 27.66 34.68 22.07
CA VAL A 624 29.05 34.55 22.50
C VAL A 624 29.70 35.94 22.42
N THR A 625 30.05 36.51 23.55
CA THR A 625 30.61 37.88 23.67
C THR A 625 32.13 37.89 23.69
N GLU A 626 32.75 36.76 24.02
CA GLU A 626 34.21 36.59 24.07
C GLU A 626 34.71 35.83 22.84
N ALA A 627 35.86 36.23 22.32
CA ALA A 627 36.49 35.51 21.21
C ALA A 627 36.80 34.04 21.60
N ILE A 628 36.37 33.11 20.83
CA ILE A 628 36.67 31.69 21.03
C ILE A 628 38.07 31.40 20.45
N GLU A 629 39.09 31.40 21.31
CA GLU A 629 40.45 31.08 20.90
C GLU A 629 40.63 29.57 20.59
N ILE A 630 40.05 28.73 21.44
CA ILE A 630 40.12 27.24 21.32
C ILE A 630 38.71 26.71 21.22
N PRO A 631 38.22 26.40 20.01
CA PRO A 631 36.89 25.83 19.83
C PRO A 631 36.79 24.40 20.35
N GLN A 632 35.64 24.10 20.99
CA GLN A 632 35.19 22.79 21.40
C GLN A 632 34.14 22.27 20.40
N PHE A 633 34.31 21.03 20.01
CA PHE A 633 33.44 20.28 19.11
C PHE A 633 32.72 19.16 19.86
N MET A 634 31.46 18.91 19.54
CA MET A 634 30.56 18.00 20.27
C MET A 634 30.03 16.86 19.40
N GLY A 635 30.76 16.45 18.37
CA GLY A 635 30.41 15.37 17.46
C GLY A 635 29.47 15.79 16.29
N ARG A 636 28.70 16.86 16.47
CA ARG A 636 27.85 17.47 15.44
C ARG A 636 28.31 18.90 15.11
N SER A 637 29.38 19.32 15.74
CA SER A 637 29.97 20.63 15.52
C SER A 637 30.85 20.60 14.28
N TYR A 638 30.91 21.75 13.61
CA TYR A 638 31.83 21.97 12.52
C TYR A 638 32.10 23.44 12.29
N LEU A 639 33.22 23.72 11.62
CA LEU A 639 33.57 25.03 11.06
C LEU A 639 33.83 24.85 9.57
N THR A 640 33.40 25.84 8.77
CA THR A 640 33.48 25.85 7.31
C THR A 640 34.32 27.03 6.83
N TYR A 641 35.21 26.76 5.88
CA TYR A 641 36.07 27.76 5.25
C TYR A 641 35.93 27.72 3.74
N ASP A 642 35.64 28.85 3.13
CA ASP A 642 35.52 29.05 1.68
C ASP A 642 36.50 30.08 1.09
N ASN A 643 37.30 30.70 1.95
CA ASN A 643 38.31 31.66 1.52
C ASN A 643 39.28 31.06 0.49
N PRO A 644 39.44 31.65 -0.71
CA PRO A 644 40.31 31.11 -1.78
C PRO A 644 41.76 30.91 -1.36
N ASP A 645 42.32 31.73 -0.48
CA ASP A 645 43.69 31.59 0.00
C ASP A 645 43.87 30.39 0.93
N ILE A 646 42.86 30.07 1.72
CA ILE A 646 42.80 28.86 2.54
C ILE A 646 42.66 27.62 1.62
N LEU A 647 41.68 27.66 0.72
CA LEU A 647 41.36 26.54 -0.17
C LEU A 647 42.53 26.20 -1.10
N LYS A 648 43.26 27.14 -1.59
CA LYS A 648 44.44 26.95 -2.46
C LYS A 648 45.53 26.15 -1.76
N ARG A 649 45.67 26.27 -0.43
CA ARG A 649 46.73 25.63 0.40
C ARG A 649 46.45 24.14 0.65
N VAL A 650 45.18 23.71 0.48
CA VAL A 650 44.75 22.33 0.57
C VAL A 650 44.34 21.72 -0.78
N SER A 651 44.84 22.30 -1.87
CA SER A 651 44.65 21.90 -3.26
C SER A 651 45.98 21.73 -3.98
N GLY A 652 45.91 21.41 -5.27
CA GLY A 652 47.09 21.37 -6.17
C GLY A 652 48.01 20.20 -5.87
N SER A 653 49.33 20.38 -6.11
CA SER A 653 50.31 19.29 -6.00
C SER A 653 50.80 19.05 -4.58
N ARG A 654 50.73 20.02 -3.69
CA ARG A 654 51.22 19.96 -2.33
C ARG A 654 50.18 20.41 -1.32
N SER A 655 50.04 19.71 -0.22
CA SER A 655 49.19 20.07 0.91
C SER A 655 49.92 19.76 2.21
N ASN A 656 49.93 20.70 3.15
CA ASN A 656 50.56 20.54 4.45
C ASN A 656 49.61 21.11 5.50
N ALA A 657 49.17 20.25 6.41
CA ALA A 657 48.29 20.58 7.52
C ALA A 657 48.95 20.20 8.83
N PHE A 658 49.04 21.17 9.74
CA PHE A 658 49.49 20.97 11.11
C PHE A 658 48.33 21.35 12.04
N MET A 659 48.00 20.46 12.97
CA MET A 659 46.88 20.63 13.88
C MET A 659 47.26 20.13 15.28
N ARG A 660 46.74 20.81 16.30
CA ARG A 660 46.82 20.37 17.69
C ARG A 660 45.40 20.12 18.20
N PHE A 661 45.12 18.86 18.59
CA PHE A 661 43.77 18.44 19.00
C PHE A 661 43.82 17.67 20.34
N LYS A 662 42.63 17.60 20.98
CA LYS A 662 42.42 16.87 22.23
C LYS A 662 41.07 16.18 22.14
N THR A 663 40.97 14.86 22.41
CA THR A 663 39.72 14.12 22.37
C THR A 663 39.73 12.92 23.32
N THR A 664 38.54 12.48 23.71
CA THR A 664 38.30 11.20 24.40
C THR A 664 37.54 10.19 23.52
N ALA A 665 37.02 10.64 22.35
CA ALA A 665 36.35 9.79 21.41
C ALA A 665 37.34 9.05 20.51
N LYS A 666 37.05 7.76 20.24
CA LYS A 666 37.91 6.91 19.38
C LYS A 666 37.72 7.26 17.90
N ASP A 667 36.59 7.80 17.55
CA ASP A 667 36.22 8.15 16.15
C ASP A 667 35.89 9.64 16.06
N GLY A 668 36.23 10.25 14.93
CA GLY A 668 35.88 11.63 14.68
C GLY A 668 36.64 12.26 13.54
N LEU A 669 35.98 13.11 12.77
CA LEU A 669 36.56 13.87 11.68
C LEU A 669 37.26 15.13 12.24
N LEU A 670 38.56 15.31 11.92
CA LEU A 670 39.31 16.51 12.23
C LEU A 670 39.28 17.52 11.07
N MET A 671 39.49 17.06 9.86
CA MET A 671 39.53 17.88 8.67
C MET A 671 39.03 17.11 7.45
N TRP A 672 38.23 17.80 6.63
CA TRP A 672 37.72 17.26 5.36
C TRP A 672 37.67 18.33 4.29
N ARG A 673 38.14 17.94 3.10
CA ARG A 673 37.85 18.67 1.88
C ARG A 673 37.67 17.68 0.74
N GLY A 674 36.55 17.74 0.04
CA GLY A 674 36.21 16.80 -1.03
C GLY A 674 35.05 17.30 -1.87
N ASP A 675 34.84 16.68 -3.02
CA ASP A 675 33.65 16.92 -3.82
C ASP A 675 32.42 16.34 -3.11
N SER A 676 31.28 16.97 -3.28
CA SER A 676 30.01 16.52 -2.71
C SER A 676 28.95 16.37 -3.80
N PRO A 677 28.32 15.17 -3.94
CA PRO A 677 28.59 13.91 -3.26
C PRO A 677 29.92 13.26 -3.65
N LEU A 678 30.55 12.53 -2.73
CA LEU A 678 31.79 11.82 -3.00
C LEU A 678 31.54 10.60 -3.92
N ARG A 679 32.16 10.61 -5.10
CA ARG A 679 32.15 9.49 -6.05
C ARG A 679 33.43 8.67 -5.93
N SER A 680 33.48 7.46 -6.48
CA SER A 680 34.64 6.56 -6.42
C SER A 680 35.95 7.16 -6.95
N ASN A 681 35.84 8.08 -7.92
CA ASN A 681 36.95 8.79 -8.55
C ASN A 681 37.04 10.27 -8.15
N SER A 682 36.25 10.73 -7.18
CA SER A 682 36.33 12.13 -6.70
C SER A 682 37.57 12.38 -5.90
N ASP A 683 38.12 13.55 -6.06
CA ASP A 683 39.24 14.01 -5.26
C ASP A 683 38.80 14.41 -3.85
N PHE A 684 39.56 14.01 -2.86
CA PHE A 684 39.38 14.44 -1.49
C PHE A 684 40.66 14.35 -0.67
N ILE A 685 40.69 15.06 0.43
CA ILE A 685 41.71 14.96 1.49
C ILE A 685 41.03 14.99 2.86
N SER A 686 41.43 14.11 3.75
CA SER A 686 40.85 13.98 5.09
C SER A 686 41.89 13.65 6.15
N LEU A 687 41.60 14.11 7.36
CA LEU A 687 42.31 13.75 8.59
C LEU A 687 41.29 13.45 9.69
N GLY A 688 41.43 12.35 10.39
CA GLY A 688 40.48 12.01 11.45
C GLY A 688 40.96 10.82 12.30
N LEU A 689 40.12 10.46 13.28
CA LEU A 689 40.34 9.30 14.12
C LEU A 689 39.43 8.15 13.68
N ARG A 690 39.96 6.93 13.76
CA ARG A 690 39.23 5.68 13.58
C ARG A 690 39.76 4.64 14.57
N ASP A 691 38.91 4.11 15.44
CA ASP A 691 39.25 3.18 16.52
C ASP A 691 40.41 3.67 17.40
N GLY A 692 40.51 4.99 17.62
CA GLY A 692 41.57 5.64 18.39
C GLY A 692 42.90 5.84 17.64
N ALA A 693 43.04 5.29 16.43
CA ALA A 693 44.17 5.55 15.53
C ALA A 693 43.95 6.82 14.69
N LEU A 694 45.00 7.52 14.35
CA LEU A 694 44.94 8.67 13.47
C LEU A 694 45.09 8.28 12.00
N VAL A 695 44.15 8.73 11.15
CA VAL A 695 44.09 8.35 9.74
C VAL A 695 44.18 9.59 8.87
N PHE A 696 45.11 9.60 7.94
CA PHE A 696 45.23 10.58 6.87
C PHE A 696 44.93 9.89 5.54
N SER A 697 43.87 10.35 4.86
CA SER A 697 43.45 9.78 3.57
C SER A 697 43.30 10.86 2.52
N TYR A 698 43.59 10.52 1.28
CA TYR A 698 43.35 11.37 0.11
C TYR A 698 43.17 10.52 -1.15
N ASN A 699 42.42 11.06 -2.10
CA ASN A 699 42.24 10.52 -3.45
C ASN A 699 42.53 11.61 -4.47
N LEU A 700 43.29 11.26 -5.51
CA LEU A 700 43.63 12.15 -6.61
C LEU A 700 42.90 11.74 -7.91
N GLY A 701 41.77 11.02 -7.79
CA GLY A 701 40.95 10.53 -8.91
C GLY A 701 41.27 9.11 -9.37
N SER A 702 42.37 8.50 -8.90
CA SER A 702 42.80 7.14 -9.32
C SER A 702 42.73 6.10 -8.22
N GLY A 703 42.27 6.47 -7.05
CA GLY A 703 42.15 5.61 -5.88
C GLY A 703 42.69 6.22 -4.59
N VAL A 704 42.24 5.71 -3.49
CA VAL A 704 42.49 6.26 -2.14
C VAL A 704 43.86 5.80 -1.61
N ALA A 705 44.64 6.77 -1.09
CA ALA A 705 45.73 6.49 -0.16
C ALA A 705 45.19 6.63 1.26
N THR A 706 45.44 5.62 2.10
CA THR A 706 45.12 5.65 3.53
C THR A 706 46.39 5.39 4.34
N ILE A 707 46.75 6.36 5.17
CA ILE A 707 47.97 6.28 6.01
C ILE A 707 47.51 6.34 7.45
N MET A 708 47.81 5.31 8.24
CA MET A 708 47.37 5.15 9.61
C MET A 708 48.55 5.14 10.58
N VAL A 709 48.39 5.88 11.67
CA VAL A 709 49.28 5.81 12.83
C VAL A 709 48.51 5.15 13.97
N ASN A 710 48.89 3.93 14.32
CA ASN A 710 48.30 3.23 15.44
C ASN A 710 48.85 3.80 16.75
N GLY A 711 47.94 4.15 17.63
CA GLY A 711 48.22 4.72 18.96
C GLY A 711 46.91 4.98 19.68
N SER A 712 46.95 5.39 20.92
CA SER A 712 45.77 5.79 21.70
C SER A 712 45.73 7.29 21.78
N PHE A 713 45.18 7.95 20.74
CA PHE A 713 45.10 9.40 20.64
C PHE A 713 43.73 9.94 21.16
N SER A 714 42.95 9.08 21.80
CA SER A 714 41.68 9.37 22.48
C SER A 714 41.78 9.37 23.99
N ASP A 715 42.93 9.77 24.53
CA ASP A 715 43.28 9.74 25.98
C ASP A 715 42.92 11.03 26.73
N GLY A 716 42.33 12.01 26.02
CA GLY A 716 41.98 13.31 26.61
C GLY A 716 43.15 14.28 26.74
N ARG A 717 44.32 13.95 26.19
CA ARG A 717 45.51 14.83 26.16
C ARG A 717 45.63 15.59 24.84
N TRP A 718 46.48 16.60 24.83
CA TRP A 718 46.77 17.33 23.60
C TRP A 718 47.78 16.62 22.76
N HIS A 719 47.41 16.29 21.51
CA HIS A 719 48.25 15.68 20.49
C HIS A 719 48.55 16.65 19.35
N ARG A 720 49.70 16.51 18.74
CA ARG A 720 50.17 17.30 17.58
C ARG A 720 50.21 16.40 16.37
N VAL A 721 49.56 16.74 15.32
CA VAL A 721 49.55 16.03 14.05
C VAL A 721 50.04 16.91 12.93
N LYS A 722 50.92 16.35 12.10
CA LYS A 722 51.36 16.97 10.85
C LYS A 722 51.09 16.00 9.69
N ALA A 723 50.22 16.40 8.80
CA ALA A 723 49.89 15.67 7.58
C ALA A 723 50.45 16.43 6.38
N VAL A 724 51.26 15.75 5.58
CA VAL A 724 51.92 16.35 4.40
C VAL A 724 51.63 15.48 3.20
N ARG A 725 51.26 16.09 2.08
CA ARG A 725 51.13 15.44 0.77
C ARG A 725 51.99 16.19 -0.25
N ASP A 726 52.83 15.49 -0.97
CA ASP A 726 53.61 15.96 -2.12
C ASP A 726 53.35 15.04 -3.33
N GLY A 727 52.61 15.56 -4.30
CA GLY A 727 52.09 14.73 -5.39
C GLY A 727 51.28 13.53 -4.87
N GLN A 728 51.69 12.33 -5.23
CA GLN A 728 51.09 11.07 -4.80
C GLN A 728 51.50 10.63 -3.40
N SER A 729 52.60 11.16 -2.88
CA SER A 729 53.22 10.70 -1.63
C SER A 729 52.62 11.47 -0.46
N GLY A 730 52.19 10.75 0.55
CA GLY A 730 51.68 11.30 1.81
C GLY A 730 52.54 10.87 2.98
N LYS A 731 52.62 11.73 3.99
CA LYS A 731 53.32 11.48 5.25
C LYS A 731 52.50 12.05 6.39
N ILE A 732 52.33 11.28 7.45
CA ILE A 732 51.71 11.72 8.68
C ILE A 732 52.67 11.50 9.85
N THR A 733 52.75 12.44 10.76
CA THR A 733 53.54 12.40 12.00
C THR A 733 52.65 12.86 13.15
N VAL A 734 52.64 12.12 14.25
CA VAL A 734 51.86 12.43 15.42
C VAL A 734 52.80 12.39 16.62
N ASP A 735 52.93 13.49 17.35
CA ASP A 735 53.84 13.63 18.50
C ASP A 735 55.24 13.02 18.22
N ASP A 736 55.67 12.12 19.07
CA ASP A 736 56.93 11.41 18.98
C ASP A 736 56.80 10.00 18.36
N TYR A 737 55.63 9.63 17.84
CA TYR A 737 55.31 8.36 17.17
C TYR A 737 55.91 8.32 15.77
N GLY A 738 57.02 8.42 15.45
CA GLY A 738 57.62 8.30 14.13
C GLY A 738 56.71 8.58 12.91
N ALA A 739 57.29 8.87 11.80
CA ALA A 739 56.54 9.16 10.59
C ALA A 739 56.00 7.92 9.90
N ARG A 740 54.77 7.94 9.42
CA ARG A 740 54.19 6.97 8.49
C ARG A 740 53.99 7.61 7.12
N THR A 741 54.25 6.82 6.10
CA THR A 741 54.17 7.25 4.69
C THR A 741 53.25 6.32 3.89
N GLY A 742 52.68 6.84 2.82
CA GLY A 742 51.86 6.11 1.88
C GLY A 742 51.83 6.80 0.53
N LYS A 743 51.26 6.15 -0.46
CA LYS A 743 51.20 6.67 -1.82
C LYS A 743 49.85 6.36 -2.45
N SER A 744 49.27 7.36 -3.12
CA SER A 744 48.05 7.20 -3.91
C SER A 744 48.37 6.40 -5.20
N PRO A 745 47.47 5.47 -5.62
CA PRO A 745 47.65 4.74 -6.87
C PRO A 745 47.49 5.64 -8.10
N GLY A 746 47.88 5.10 -9.27
CA GLY A 746 47.76 5.77 -10.56
C GLY A 746 48.85 6.79 -10.87
N MET A 747 48.56 7.74 -11.76
CA MET A 747 49.56 8.74 -12.20
C MET A 747 49.21 10.18 -11.79
N MET A 748 48.01 10.40 -11.22
CA MET A 748 47.54 11.73 -10.84
C MET A 748 48.36 12.28 -9.66
N ARG A 749 48.66 13.58 -9.68
CA ARG A 749 49.51 14.23 -8.67
C ARG A 749 48.89 15.47 -8.07
N GLN A 750 47.77 15.94 -8.65
CA GLN A 750 47.12 17.16 -8.22
C GLN A 750 45.78 16.82 -7.53
N LEU A 751 45.45 17.59 -6.55
CA LEU A 751 44.20 17.54 -5.82
C LEU A 751 43.33 18.69 -6.36
N ASN A 752 42.28 18.35 -7.12
CA ASN A 752 41.36 19.29 -7.76
C ASN A 752 39.99 19.20 -7.11
N ILE A 753 39.67 20.08 -6.18
CA ILE A 753 38.48 20.06 -5.38
C ILE A 753 37.80 21.44 -5.44
N ASN A 754 36.51 21.46 -5.69
CA ASN A 754 35.70 22.69 -5.68
C ASN A 754 35.00 22.95 -4.34
N GLY A 755 34.95 21.98 -3.42
CA GLY A 755 34.28 22.09 -2.12
C GLY A 755 35.00 22.97 -1.10
N ALA A 756 34.26 23.42 -0.08
CA ALA A 756 34.81 24.11 1.09
C ALA A 756 35.68 23.18 1.96
N LEU A 757 36.50 23.76 2.82
CA LEU A 757 37.23 23.02 3.85
C LEU A 757 36.39 22.98 5.13
N TYR A 758 36.25 21.79 5.70
CA TYR A 758 35.56 21.54 6.96
C TYR A 758 36.53 21.13 8.06
N VAL A 759 36.33 21.62 9.26
CA VAL A 759 37.14 21.29 10.46
C VAL A 759 36.24 20.86 11.60
N GLY A 760 36.60 19.78 12.26
CA GLY A 760 35.89 19.22 13.41
C GLY A 760 34.64 18.40 13.08
N GLY A 761 34.20 18.44 11.84
CA GLY A 761 33.01 17.75 11.36
C GLY A 761 32.43 18.40 10.11
N MET A 762 31.27 17.99 9.71
CA MET A 762 30.48 18.58 8.62
C MET A 762 29.03 18.13 8.71
N GLN A 763 28.14 18.81 7.98
CA GLN A 763 26.77 18.38 7.83
C GLN A 763 26.70 17.09 7.00
N GLU A 764 25.81 16.18 7.38
CA GLU A 764 25.63 14.88 6.67
C GLU A 764 26.94 14.10 6.43
N ILE A 765 27.76 14.02 7.44
CA ILE A 765 29.13 13.51 7.38
C ILE A 765 29.22 12.12 6.74
N THR A 766 28.32 11.20 7.06
CA THR A 766 28.28 9.84 6.55
C THR A 766 28.10 9.82 5.03
N LEU A 767 27.18 10.62 4.53
CA LEU A 767 26.89 10.76 3.09
C LEU A 767 28.08 11.37 2.33
N HIS A 768 28.58 12.51 2.82
CA HIS A 768 29.64 13.25 2.11
C HIS A 768 31.02 12.58 2.18
N THR A 769 31.27 11.77 3.20
CA THR A 769 32.52 11.02 3.34
C THR A 769 32.41 9.57 2.83
N ASN A 770 31.27 9.19 2.24
CA ASN A 770 30.99 7.82 1.80
C ASN A 770 31.31 6.79 2.92
N ARG A 771 30.75 7.02 4.11
CA ARG A 771 30.93 6.20 5.32
C ARG A 771 32.38 6.09 5.83
N GLN A 772 33.30 6.92 5.37
CA GLN A 772 34.65 6.94 5.93
C GLN A 772 34.64 7.47 7.37
N TYR A 773 33.72 8.38 7.69
CA TYR A 773 33.47 8.92 9.01
C TYR A 773 31.97 8.89 9.30
N ILE A 774 31.63 8.53 10.52
CA ILE A 774 30.23 8.45 11.00
C ILE A 774 29.88 9.63 11.93
N GLY A 775 30.86 10.40 12.37
CA GLY A 775 30.66 11.53 13.27
C GLY A 775 31.82 12.52 13.21
N GLY A 776 31.58 13.73 13.69
CA GLY A 776 32.58 14.76 13.89
C GLY A 776 33.40 14.55 15.16
N LEU A 777 34.36 15.42 15.38
CA LEU A 777 35.21 15.43 16.57
C LEU A 777 34.37 15.68 17.84
N VAL A 778 34.64 14.92 18.89
CA VAL A 778 34.23 15.25 20.25
C VAL A 778 35.50 15.65 21.04
N GLY A 779 35.75 16.94 21.10
CA GLY A 779 37.00 17.44 21.67
C GLY A 779 37.32 18.87 21.27
N CYS A 780 38.58 19.26 21.37
CA CYS A 780 39.03 20.61 21.09
C CYS A 780 40.14 20.63 20.05
N ILE A 781 40.25 21.74 19.32
CA ILE A 781 41.33 22.06 18.40
C ILE A 781 41.94 23.38 18.82
N SER A 782 43.25 23.45 19.06
CA SER A 782 43.89 24.69 19.52
C SER A 782 44.69 25.44 18.44
N HIS A 783 45.28 24.70 17.49
CA HIS A 783 46.09 25.28 16.43
C HIS A 783 45.78 24.61 15.13
N PHE A 784 45.62 25.40 14.11
CA PHE A 784 45.48 24.87 12.75
C PHE A 784 46.33 25.76 11.79
N THR A 785 47.32 25.16 11.16
CA THR A 785 48.20 25.85 10.25
C THR A 785 48.26 25.12 8.93
N LEU A 786 48.05 25.79 7.84
CA LEU A 786 48.18 25.30 6.47
C LEU A 786 49.46 25.82 5.85
N SER A 787 50.15 24.99 5.05
CA SER A 787 51.48 25.25 4.61
C SER A 787 52.44 25.32 5.85
N THR A 788 53.47 26.02 5.82
CA THR A 788 54.38 26.19 7.00
C THR A 788 54.24 27.55 7.67
N ASP A 789 53.47 28.43 7.02
CA ASP A 789 53.47 29.88 7.27
C ASP A 789 52.07 30.50 7.47
N TYR A 790 50.98 29.71 7.17
CA TYR A 790 49.63 30.26 7.25
C TYR A 790 48.83 29.69 8.44
N HIS A 791 48.71 30.52 9.44
CA HIS A 791 47.90 30.19 10.62
C HIS A 791 46.44 30.55 10.38
N ILE A 792 45.52 29.63 10.69
CA ILE A 792 44.06 29.87 10.61
C ILE A 792 43.57 30.22 12.01
N SER A 793 42.91 31.39 12.13
CA SER A 793 42.09 31.75 13.28
C SER A 793 40.78 30.92 13.19
N LEU A 794 40.71 29.81 13.90
CA LEU A 794 39.68 28.76 13.70
C LEU A 794 38.25 29.32 13.60
N VAL A 795 37.88 30.25 14.46
CA VAL A 795 36.51 30.80 14.50
C VAL A 795 36.38 32.07 13.64
N GLU A 796 37.40 32.94 13.64
CA GLU A 796 37.34 34.20 12.92
C GLU A 796 37.40 34.06 11.38
N ASP A 797 38.19 33.10 10.89
CA ASP A 797 38.33 32.82 9.46
C ASP A 797 37.21 31.93 8.93
N ALA A 798 36.35 31.37 9.81
CA ALA A 798 35.25 30.51 9.41
C ALA A 798 34.08 31.33 8.84
N VAL A 799 33.57 30.92 7.67
CA VAL A 799 32.40 31.52 7.05
C VAL A 799 31.09 31.04 7.66
N ASP A 800 31.08 29.82 8.18
CA ASP A 800 29.93 29.19 8.84
C ASP A 800 30.39 28.18 9.87
N GLY A 801 29.53 27.87 10.84
CA GLY A 801 29.78 26.83 11.84
C GLY A 801 28.56 26.51 12.69
N LYS A 802 28.61 25.37 13.32
CA LYS A 802 27.53 24.91 14.22
C LYS A 802 28.05 24.37 15.52
N ASN A 803 27.36 24.67 16.61
CA ASN A 803 27.59 24.13 17.95
C ASN A 803 29.06 24.28 18.41
N ILE A 804 29.62 25.45 18.23
CA ILE A 804 30.99 25.76 18.63
C ILE A 804 30.98 26.45 20.00
N ASN A 805 31.61 25.80 20.98
CA ASN A 805 31.79 26.30 22.33
C ASN A 805 33.27 26.61 22.62
N THR A 806 33.54 27.24 23.75
CA THR A 806 34.91 27.47 24.23
C THR A 806 35.43 26.21 24.94
N CYS A 807 36.63 25.74 24.58
CA CYS A 807 37.23 24.55 25.20
C CYS A 807 37.53 24.79 26.67
N GLY A 808 36.97 23.92 27.53
CA GLY A 808 37.19 24.02 28.99
C GLY A 808 36.25 24.97 29.72
N ALA A 809 35.27 25.58 29.06
CA ALA A 809 34.13 26.22 29.70
C ALA A 809 33.30 25.15 30.44
N LYS A 810 33.07 25.31 31.76
CA LYS A 810 32.25 24.38 32.58
C LYS A 810 30.76 24.58 32.29
#